data_63e92d90df51ce1b53015d4e76cbdcde
#
_entry.id   63e92d90df51ce1b53015d4e76cbdcde
#
_cell.length_a   1.000
_cell.length_b   1.000
_cell.length_c   1.000
_cell.angle_alpha   90.00
_cell.angle_beta   90.00
_cell.angle_gamma   90.00
#
_symmetry.space_group_name_H-M   'P 1'
#
loop_
_entity.id
_entity.type
_entity.pdbx_description
1 polymer ?
#
loop_
_entity_poly.entity_id
_entity_poly.type
_entity_poly.pdbx_seq_one_letter_code
_entity_poly.pdbx_strand_id
1 'polypeptide(L)'
;MDKRGSRRKSAARKDGASRAAADEPQSRVKFWMRRLVIWGGALAVLVALFVGLAVVFAARSMPGYYQLKATQTAQTIVVRARDGTEIVELGPSYGKWLTSDEIPQVMKDAMISVEDRRYYSHFGIDPYGLVRAVYTAATGDRRVSATSTITQQLARNVFLNNNRSLDRKLREAVLAMALEAKFSKEQILELYLNKVYFGGGAYGVDSASRKFFSHPATELSTAEAAIIAGLVKAPSRYSPTADVNAAVGRASVVLRLMKEQGRIPADATVDPSAVKLKEEAGQNSVRYFTDWALPQLDLLLPETFEPIEVWTTLDVGMQRAATASIKSNTPDGAQGALVSMDRDGAVLALIGGTDYIQTNYNRATDARRQPGSSWKLFVYLAALEAGYTPDDRVVDTPVSINGWSPRNSSGRNVGEIDLRTAFAYSINTVAAQLGNEVGFGTVASMARRFGITTEINTYPSMVLGTNEVRLIDMTRAFAAVSAGGNSVEPYGILKVETTDGDLLYEHERNTRSTQLVPDYVAAGITDLLQTAVATGTGRAADIGRPVAGKTGTTSSNKDGYFVGFSSGITTGVWMGRDDNVRVGGLQGGTAPARAFAAYMRYAVKDRPVEQFDTDLQLPEWQLEPDDEYMLGDPEDYYFIDEQGNLIEPGTSDTPREDPFGDEFDRTLEGDRPRQPVPGQRPTQQPQQPPQPQQPPRGVDGAPQAIGDDFLNEATGARRDQRP
;
A
#
# COMPACT_ATOMS: atom_id res chain seq x y z
N MET A 1 88.50 -69.63 20.78
CA MET A 1 88.28 -69.64 22.24
C MET A 1 86.80 -69.70 22.38
N ASP A 2 86.23 -70.83 22.55
CA ASP A 2 85.92 -71.53 23.78
C ASP A 2 84.76 -70.88 24.52
N LYS A 3 83.68 -71.44 24.84
CA LYS A 3 83.14 -72.74 25.19
C LYS A 3 81.62 -72.69 25.28
N ARG A 4 80.95 -73.67 24.78
CA ARG A 4 80.15 -74.71 25.49
C ARG A 4 79.11 -74.13 26.46
N GLY A 5 77.87 -74.46 26.45
CA GLY A 5 77.20 -75.78 26.31
C GLY A 5 75.77 -75.57 26.87
N SER A 6 74.95 -76.31 26.46
CA SER A 6 74.36 -77.62 26.76
C SER A 6 72.92 -77.55 27.25
N ARG A 7 72.03 -78.14 26.46
CA ARG A 7 70.91 -79.03 26.82
C ARG A 7 69.97 -78.75 28.00
N ARG A 8 68.66 -78.62 27.76
CA ARG A 8 67.77 -79.83 27.89
C ARG A 8 66.34 -79.56 27.44
N LYS A 9 65.77 -80.57 26.86
CA LYS A 9 64.39 -80.78 26.40
C LYS A 9 63.41 -80.73 27.59
N SER A 10 62.20 -80.21 27.36
CA SER A 10 61.00 -80.87 27.83
C SER A 10 59.73 -80.38 27.11
N ALA A 11 58.92 -81.29 26.82
CA ALA A 11 57.73 -81.45 26.03
C ALA A 11 56.50 -80.61 26.45
N ALA A 12 55.71 -80.29 25.40
CA ALA A 12 54.26 -80.41 25.26
C ALA A 12 53.36 -79.71 26.31
N ARG A 13 52.55 -78.75 25.77
CA ARG A 13 51.08 -78.86 25.81
C ARG A 13 50.44 -77.90 24.80
N LYS A 14 49.53 -78.43 23.99
CA LYS A 14 48.58 -77.68 23.17
C LYS A 14 47.56 -77.01 24.07
N ASP A 15 47.28 -75.72 23.87
CA ASP A 15 45.97 -75.15 24.14
C ASP A 15 45.70 -74.07 23.08
N GLY A 16 44.60 -74.30 22.39
CA GLY A 16 44.10 -73.47 21.32
C GLY A 16 43.53 -72.12 21.90
N ALA A 17 44.04 -71.00 21.42
CA ALA A 17 43.42 -69.71 21.59
C ALA A 17 43.05 -69.21 20.17
N SER A 18 41.76 -69.17 19.95
CA SER A 18 41.10 -68.60 18.76
C SER A 18 41.57 -67.16 18.59
N ARG A 19 42.24 -66.88 17.45
CA ARG A 19 42.43 -65.51 16.99
C ARG A 19 41.06 -64.94 16.56
N ALA A 20 40.42 -64.12 17.43
CA ALA A 20 39.39 -63.22 17.00
C ALA A 20 40.06 -62.20 16.07
N ALA A 21 39.70 -62.26 14.80
CA ALA A 21 40.07 -61.30 13.80
C ALA A 21 39.44 -60.00 14.23
N ALA A 22 40.24 -58.96 14.57
CA ALA A 22 39.79 -57.61 14.71
C ALA A 22 39.28 -57.14 13.35
N ASP A 23 37.96 -57.02 13.23
CA ASP A 23 37.26 -56.42 12.08
C ASP A 23 37.71 -54.93 11.98
N GLU A 24 38.52 -54.65 10.96
CA GLU A 24 39.02 -53.30 10.69
C GLU A 24 37.83 -52.36 10.43
N PRO A 25 37.75 -51.18 11.10
CA PRO A 25 36.65 -50.21 10.92
C PRO A 25 36.51 -49.70 9.47
N GLN A 26 37.53 -49.83 8.65
CA GLN A 26 37.52 -49.48 7.21
C GLN A 26 36.60 -50.37 6.35
N SER A 27 36.31 -51.59 6.73
CA SER A 27 35.44 -52.51 5.98
C SER A 27 33.95 -52.11 6.12
N ARG A 28 33.56 -51.63 7.31
CA ARG A 28 32.20 -51.17 7.60
C ARG A 28 31.86 -49.88 6.86
N VAL A 29 32.81 -48.92 6.82
CA VAL A 29 32.63 -47.66 6.06
C VAL A 29 32.47 -47.91 4.57
N LYS A 30 33.30 -48.77 3.97
CA LYS A 30 33.18 -49.16 2.55
C LYS A 30 31.87 -49.90 2.26
N PHE A 31 31.38 -50.74 3.15
CA PHE A 31 30.10 -51.43 3.04
C PHE A 31 28.92 -50.46 3.09
N TRP A 32 28.91 -49.49 4.03
CA TRP A 32 27.87 -48.49 4.13
C TRP A 32 27.90 -47.48 2.97
N MET A 33 29.11 -47.07 2.52
CA MET A 33 29.26 -46.20 1.32
C MET A 33 28.73 -46.93 0.07
N ARG A 34 29.02 -48.20 -0.13
CA ARG A 34 28.50 -48.99 -1.28
C ARG A 34 26.97 -49.08 -1.23
N ARG A 35 26.37 -49.31 -0.06
CA ARG A 35 24.92 -49.30 0.11
C ARG A 35 24.32 -47.94 -0.16
N LEU A 36 24.93 -46.88 0.35
CA LEU A 36 24.49 -45.49 0.14
C LEU A 36 24.53 -45.14 -1.36
N VAL A 37 25.56 -45.53 -2.09
CA VAL A 37 25.68 -45.37 -3.54
C VAL A 37 24.60 -46.18 -4.28
N ILE A 38 24.38 -47.45 -3.91
CA ILE A 38 23.37 -48.32 -4.55
C ILE A 38 21.95 -47.78 -4.28
N TRP A 39 21.61 -47.50 -3.01
CA TRP A 39 20.28 -46.98 -2.65
C TRP A 39 20.05 -45.55 -3.14
N GLY A 40 21.10 -44.71 -3.11
CA GLY A 40 21.06 -43.38 -3.71
C GLY A 40 20.86 -43.43 -5.22
N GLY A 41 21.55 -44.34 -5.89
CA GLY A 41 21.37 -44.62 -7.34
C GLY A 41 19.96 -45.13 -7.66
N ALA A 42 19.46 -46.10 -6.88
CA ALA A 42 18.10 -46.64 -7.05
C ALA A 42 17.04 -45.54 -6.83
N LEU A 43 17.19 -44.70 -5.79
CA LEU A 43 16.30 -43.57 -5.54
C LEU A 43 16.36 -42.56 -6.69
N ALA A 44 17.55 -42.23 -7.20
CA ALA A 44 17.71 -41.33 -8.34
C ALA A 44 17.02 -41.85 -9.61
N VAL A 45 17.13 -43.16 -9.89
CA VAL A 45 16.40 -43.80 -11.01
C VAL A 45 14.89 -43.72 -10.80
N LEU A 46 14.40 -43.96 -9.59
CA LEU A 46 12.98 -43.92 -9.26
C LEU A 46 12.43 -42.50 -9.40
N VAL A 47 13.16 -41.50 -8.92
CA VAL A 47 12.81 -40.08 -9.11
C VAL A 47 12.81 -39.71 -10.59
N ALA A 48 13.80 -40.15 -11.36
CA ALA A 48 13.86 -39.87 -12.80
C ALA A 48 12.67 -40.52 -13.56
N LEU A 49 12.27 -41.73 -13.18
CA LEU A 49 11.09 -42.40 -13.73
C LEU A 49 9.80 -41.64 -13.38
N PHE A 50 9.66 -41.21 -12.14
CA PHE A 50 8.50 -40.41 -11.69
C PHE A 50 8.41 -39.10 -12.45
N VAL A 51 9.53 -38.35 -12.56
CA VAL A 51 9.60 -37.11 -13.33
C VAL A 51 9.29 -37.37 -14.80
N GLY A 52 9.84 -38.44 -15.39
CA GLY A 52 9.55 -38.82 -16.78
C GLY A 52 8.07 -39.11 -17.03
N LEU A 53 7.41 -39.83 -16.11
CA LEU A 53 5.96 -40.08 -16.18
C LEU A 53 5.16 -38.76 -16.04
N ALA A 54 5.55 -37.87 -15.12
CA ALA A 54 4.91 -36.58 -14.94
C ALA A 54 5.06 -35.71 -16.19
N VAL A 55 6.22 -35.70 -16.84
CA VAL A 55 6.47 -34.98 -18.09
C VAL A 55 5.61 -35.55 -19.23
N VAL A 56 5.53 -36.88 -19.39
CA VAL A 56 4.68 -37.53 -20.41
C VAL A 56 3.20 -37.19 -20.18
N PHE A 57 2.74 -37.26 -18.95
CA PHE A 57 1.36 -36.90 -18.59
C PHE A 57 1.08 -35.44 -18.91
N ALA A 58 1.96 -34.50 -18.46
CA ALA A 58 1.86 -33.10 -18.75
C ALA A 58 1.88 -32.80 -20.26
N ALA A 59 2.77 -33.43 -21.03
CA ALA A 59 2.84 -33.22 -22.47
C ALA A 59 1.57 -33.73 -23.22
N ARG A 60 0.93 -34.80 -22.72
CA ARG A 60 -0.32 -35.33 -23.28
C ARG A 60 -1.54 -34.42 -22.94
N SER A 61 -1.58 -33.86 -21.75
CA SER A 61 -2.66 -32.97 -21.31
C SER A 61 -2.52 -31.53 -21.83
N MET A 62 -1.33 -31.16 -22.32
CA MET A 62 -1.03 -29.82 -22.79
C MET A 62 -1.74 -29.49 -24.11
N PRO A 63 -2.29 -28.26 -24.29
CA PRO A 63 -2.88 -27.82 -25.57
C PRO A 63 -1.91 -27.93 -26.73
N GLY A 64 -2.45 -28.10 -27.95
CA GLY A 64 -1.66 -28.10 -29.18
C GLY A 64 -1.06 -26.73 -29.51
N TYR A 65 -0.05 -26.70 -30.41
CA TYR A 65 0.61 -25.46 -30.82
C TYR A 65 -0.38 -24.37 -31.28
N TYR A 66 -1.32 -24.73 -32.15
CA TYR A 66 -2.33 -23.78 -32.67
C TYR A 66 -3.29 -23.30 -31.59
N GLN A 67 -3.61 -24.14 -30.61
CA GLN A 67 -4.40 -23.72 -29.45
C GLN A 67 -3.62 -22.75 -28.58
N LEU A 68 -2.34 -23.05 -28.28
CA LEU A 68 -1.49 -22.13 -27.55
C LEU A 68 -1.28 -20.81 -28.29
N LYS A 69 -1.19 -20.84 -29.61
CA LYS A 69 -1.12 -19.64 -30.44
C LYS A 69 -2.40 -18.82 -30.35
N ALA A 70 -3.56 -19.45 -30.40
CA ALA A 70 -4.86 -18.81 -30.34
C ALA A 70 -5.26 -18.33 -28.93
N THR A 71 -4.69 -18.92 -27.87
CA THR A 71 -4.99 -18.53 -26.51
C THR A 71 -4.44 -17.13 -26.24
N GLN A 72 -5.31 -16.15 -26.16
CA GLN A 72 -4.97 -14.85 -25.58
C GLN A 72 -4.72 -15.06 -24.09
N THR A 73 -3.53 -14.73 -23.61
CA THR A 73 -3.10 -15.05 -22.24
C THR A 73 -3.50 -13.99 -21.23
N ALA A 74 -4.16 -12.92 -21.64
CA ALA A 74 -4.68 -11.89 -20.75
C ALA A 74 -5.77 -11.09 -21.47
N GLN A 75 -6.69 -10.59 -20.68
CA GLN A 75 -7.77 -9.69 -21.09
C GLN A 75 -7.20 -8.32 -21.50
N THR A 76 -7.66 -7.77 -22.61
CA THR A 76 -7.37 -6.38 -22.98
C THR A 76 -8.29 -5.46 -22.19
N ILE A 77 -7.73 -4.47 -21.49
CA ILE A 77 -8.45 -3.46 -20.74
C ILE A 77 -8.13 -2.10 -21.35
N VAL A 78 -9.08 -1.50 -22.02
CA VAL A 78 -8.96 -0.12 -22.51
C VAL A 78 -9.48 0.80 -21.40
N VAL A 79 -8.61 1.63 -20.84
CA VAL A 79 -8.96 2.56 -19.76
C VAL A 79 -9.27 3.93 -20.39
N ARG A 80 -10.46 4.44 -20.13
CA ARG A 80 -10.93 5.73 -20.62
C ARG A 80 -11.10 6.73 -19.47
N ALA A 81 -10.83 7.99 -19.75
CA ALA A 81 -11.19 9.11 -18.89
C ALA A 81 -12.72 9.30 -18.87
N ARG A 82 -13.19 10.19 -17.99
CA ARG A 82 -14.60 10.52 -17.87
C ARG A 82 -15.24 11.08 -19.16
N ASP A 83 -14.45 11.70 -20.01
CA ASP A 83 -14.86 12.27 -21.31
C ASP A 83 -14.73 11.28 -22.49
N GLY A 84 -14.33 10.03 -22.23
CA GLY A 84 -14.10 8.99 -23.21
C GLY A 84 -12.71 8.98 -23.83
N THR A 85 -11.85 9.94 -23.52
CA THR A 85 -10.46 9.94 -23.98
C THR A 85 -9.75 8.68 -23.50
N GLU A 86 -9.12 7.95 -24.41
CA GLU A 86 -8.30 6.80 -24.05
C GLU A 86 -7.06 7.25 -23.24
N ILE A 87 -6.93 6.69 -22.04
CA ILE A 87 -5.84 7.02 -21.11
C ILE A 87 -4.69 6.04 -21.27
N VAL A 88 -5.03 4.75 -21.24
CA VAL A 88 -4.07 3.65 -21.33
C VAL A 88 -4.80 2.39 -21.79
N GLU A 89 -4.16 1.64 -22.66
CA GLU A 89 -4.53 0.27 -22.98
C GLU A 89 -3.68 -0.66 -22.12
N LEU A 90 -4.32 -1.43 -21.26
CA LEU A 90 -3.71 -2.44 -20.40
C LEU A 90 -4.14 -3.82 -20.91
N GLY A 91 -3.25 -4.73 -20.84
CA GLY A 91 -3.46 -6.04 -21.40
C GLY A 91 -2.61 -6.23 -22.63
N PRO A 92 -2.69 -7.38 -23.24
CA PRO A 92 -1.84 -7.66 -24.39
C PRO A 92 -2.23 -6.76 -25.54
N SER A 93 -1.56 -5.62 -25.69
CA SER A 93 -1.39 -5.06 -27.03
C SER A 93 -0.59 -6.14 -27.78
N TYR A 94 -1.30 -7.11 -28.37
CA TYR A 94 -0.67 -8.08 -29.24
C TYR A 94 -0.51 -7.38 -30.59
N GLY A 95 0.72 -7.14 -30.97
CA GLY A 95 1.07 -6.86 -32.34
C GLY A 95 0.70 -8.05 -33.22
N LYS A 96 0.99 -7.95 -34.50
CA LYS A 96 0.86 -9.09 -35.43
C LYS A 96 1.63 -10.30 -34.85
N TRP A 97 1.03 -11.47 -34.83
CA TRP A 97 1.77 -12.70 -34.57
C TRP A 97 2.83 -12.91 -35.64
N LEU A 98 4.07 -12.97 -35.24
CA LEU A 98 5.18 -13.25 -36.14
C LEU A 98 5.59 -14.72 -36.06
N THR A 99 5.64 -15.39 -37.20
CA THR A 99 6.21 -16.73 -37.30
C THR A 99 7.73 -16.69 -37.04
N SER A 100 8.32 -17.83 -36.71
CA SER A 100 9.78 -17.88 -36.45
C SER A 100 10.60 -17.28 -37.60
N ASP A 101 10.18 -17.44 -38.85
CA ASP A 101 10.88 -16.92 -40.02
C ASP A 101 10.68 -15.40 -40.20
N GLU A 102 9.58 -14.85 -39.72
CA GLU A 102 9.31 -13.39 -39.74
C GLU A 102 10.05 -12.66 -38.63
N ILE A 103 10.38 -13.32 -37.53
CA ILE A 103 11.14 -12.70 -36.41
C ILE A 103 12.60 -12.53 -36.83
N PRO A 104 13.14 -11.30 -36.83
CA PRO A 104 14.54 -11.07 -37.19
C PRO A 104 15.51 -11.89 -36.38
N GLN A 105 16.54 -12.43 -37.05
CA GLN A 105 17.55 -13.26 -36.36
C GLN A 105 18.24 -12.51 -35.23
N VAL A 106 18.48 -11.20 -35.38
CA VAL A 106 19.08 -10.35 -34.34
C VAL A 106 18.23 -10.32 -33.06
N MET A 107 16.89 -10.39 -33.17
CA MET A 107 16.01 -10.43 -32.01
C MET A 107 16.09 -11.78 -31.27
N LYS A 108 16.09 -12.89 -32.03
CA LYS A 108 16.28 -14.23 -31.46
C LYS A 108 17.65 -14.33 -30.76
N ASP A 109 18.70 -13.85 -31.39
CA ASP A 109 20.05 -13.84 -30.85
C ASP A 109 20.22 -12.96 -29.62
N ALA A 110 19.61 -11.77 -29.58
CA ALA A 110 19.61 -10.89 -28.43
C ALA A 110 18.92 -11.54 -27.22
N MET A 111 17.74 -12.14 -27.44
CA MET A 111 16.97 -12.81 -26.40
C MET A 111 17.70 -14.02 -25.82
N ILE A 112 18.21 -14.90 -26.70
CA ILE A 112 18.99 -16.09 -26.30
C ILE A 112 20.25 -15.68 -25.53
N SER A 113 20.93 -14.63 -25.98
CA SER A 113 22.17 -14.15 -25.36
C SER A 113 21.98 -13.68 -23.93
N VAL A 114 20.85 -13.04 -23.63
CA VAL A 114 20.61 -12.44 -22.31
C VAL A 114 19.85 -13.34 -21.35
N GLU A 115 18.92 -14.15 -21.85
CA GLU A 115 18.04 -14.98 -21.01
C GLU A 115 18.49 -16.45 -20.93
N ASP A 116 18.99 -17.02 -22.02
CA ASP A 116 19.27 -18.45 -22.09
C ASP A 116 20.35 -18.80 -23.12
N ARG A 117 21.61 -18.45 -22.83
CA ARG A 117 22.71 -18.61 -23.78
C ARG A 117 22.93 -20.05 -24.32
N ARG A 118 22.41 -21.08 -23.61
CA ARG A 118 22.48 -22.49 -23.99
C ARG A 118 21.15 -23.04 -24.48
N TYR A 119 20.25 -22.22 -24.93
CA TYR A 119 18.88 -22.52 -25.31
C TYR A 119 18.78 -23.81 -26.18
N TYR A 120 19.62 -23.94 -27.21
CA TYR A 120 19.60 -25.07 -28.13
C TYR A 120 20.28 -26.35 -27.59
N SER A 121 20.90 -26.28 -26.39
CA SER A 121 21.72 -27.41 -25.87
C SER A 121 21.12 -28.09 -24.62
N HIS A 122 19.98 -27.65 -24.14
CA HIS A 122 19.30 -28.26 -23.00
C HIS A 122 17.86 -28.65 -23.35
N PHE A 123 17.22 -29.46 -22.48
CA PHE A 123 15.86 -29.94 -22.61
C PHE A 123 14.95 -29.32 -21.55
N GLY A 124 14.63 -28.02 -21.72
CA GLY A 124 13.74 -27.23 -20.86
C GLY A 124 14.37 -26.75 -19.56
N ILE A 125 15.36 -27.45 -19.01
CA ILE A 125 16.14 -27.09 -17.84
C ILE A 125 17.61 -27.04 -18.21
N ASP A 126 18.34 -26.03 -17.75
CA ASP A 126 19.80 -25.96 -17.92
C ASP A 126 20.55 -26.57 -16.71
N PRO A 127 21.02 -27.79 -16.75
CA PRO A 127 21.68 -28.42 -15.60
C PRO A 127 23.00 -27.74 -15.23
N TYR A 128 23.74 -27.20 -16.21
CA TYR A 128 24.97 -26.47 -15.93
C TYR A 128 24.71 -25.14 -15.25
N GLY A 129 23.61 -24.44 -15.62
CA GLY A 129 23.15 -23.23 -14.95
C GLY A 129 22.76 -23.53 -13.50
N LEU A 130 22.07 -24.63 -13.25
CA LEU A 130 21.68 -25.05 -11.91
C LEU A 130 22.90 -25.36 -11.02
N VAL A 131 23.88 -26.16 -11.54
CA VAL A 131 25.11 -26.47 -10.79
C VAL A 131 25.88 -25.19 -10.46
N ARG A 132 26.00 -24.26 -11.41
CA ARG A 132 26.66 -22.98 -11.18
C ARG A 132 25.92 -22.13 -10.12
N ALA A 133 24.60 -22.11 -10.11
CA ALA A 133 23.81 -21.38 -9.11
C ALA A 133 24.01 -21.97 -7.70
N VAL A 134 24.01 -23.28 -7.57
CA VAL A 134 24.29 -23.95 -6.29
C VAL A 134 25.72 -23.67 -5.82
N TYR A 135 26.70 -23.69 -6.72
CA TYR A 135 28.08 -23.37 -6.39
C TYR A 135 28.23 -21.91 -5.92
N THR A 136 27.66 -20.94 -6.65
CA THR A 136 27.68 -19.52 -6.25
C THR A 136 26.96 -19.27 -4.94
N ALA A 137 25.83 -19.93 -4.70
CA ALA A 137 25.11 -19.85 -3.42
C ALA A 137 25.96 -20.41 -2.25
N ALA A 138 26.69 -21.51 -2.49
CA ALA A 138 27.55 -22.14 -1.49
C ALA A 138 28.84 -21.35 -1.21
N THR A 139 29.35 -20.59 -2.18
CA THR A 139 30.59 -19.80 -2.06
C THR A 139 30.35 -18.36 -1.58
N GLY A 140 29.09 -17.96 -1.30
CA GLY A 140 28.75 -16.64 -0.76
C GLY A 140 28.87 -15.48 -1.77
N ASP A 141 29.08 -15.77 -3.04
CA ASP A 141 29.08 -14.75 -4.09
C ASP A 141 27.63 -14.34 -4.38
N ARG A 142 27.21 -13.14 -3.94
CA ARG A 142 25.84 -12.61 -4.04
C ARG A 142 25.31 -12.37 -5.47
N ARG A 143 26.10 -12.71 -6.49
CA ARG A 143 25.71 -12.57 -7.91
C ARG A 143 25.06 -13.84 -8.45
N VAL A 144 23.99 -14.32 -7.82
CA VAL A 144 23.18 -15.40 -8.40
C VAL A 144 22.49 -14.87 -9.66
N SER A 145 23.08 -15.16 -10.80
CA SER A 145 22.49 -14.88 -12.12
C SER A 145 21.23 -15.73 -12.29
N ALA A 146 20.20 -15.16 -12.90
CA ALA A 146 18.94 -15.84 -13.20
C ALA A 146 19.19 -17.21 -13.84
N THR A 147 18.62 -18.27 -13.27
CA THR A 147 18.84 -19.66 -13.70
C THR A 147 17.63 -20.25 -14.43
N SER A 148 16.61 -19.46 -14.71
CA SER A 148 15.42 -19.92 -15.43
C SER A 148 15.66 -19.84 -16.93
N THR A 149 15.38 -20.94 -17.66
CA THR A 149 15.46 -20.99 -19.12
C THR A 149 14.30 -20.27 -19.78
N ILE A 150 14.40 -19.95 -21.08
CA ILE A 150 13.29 -19.41 -21.89
C ILE A 150 12.07 -20.32 -21.81
N THR A 151 12.27 -21.64 -21.90
CA THR A 151 11.17 -22.61 -21.82
C THR A 151 10.49 -22.62 -20.44
N GLN A 152 11.25 -22.47 -19.35
CA GLN A 152 10.67 -22.32 -18.01
C GLN A 152 9.88 -21.01 -17.86
N GLN A 153 10.36 -19.92 -18.46
CA GLN A 153 9.64 -18.65 -18.46
C GLN A 153 8.34 -18.74 -19.26
N LEU A 154 8.37 -19.40 -20.43
CA LEU A 154 7.17 -19.67 -21.21
C LEU A 154 6.16 -20.51 -20.41
N ALA A 155 6.62 -21.61 -19.80
CA ALA A 155 5.78 -22.48 -18.98
C ALA A 155 5.09 -21.69 -17.85
N ARG A 156 5.82 -20.81 -17.18
CA ARG A 156 5.29 -19.95 -16.13
C ARG A 156 4.23 -18.99 -16.67
N ASN A 157 4.51 -18.31 -17.77
CA ASN A 157 3.65 -17.27 -18.30
C ASN A 157 2.34 -17.81 -18.90
N VAL A 158 2.33 -19.06 -19.35
CA VAL A 158 1.17 -19.66 -20.04
C VAL A 158 0.31 -20.52 -19.12
N PHE A 159 0.92 -21.21 -18.12
CA PHE A 159 0.23 -22.25 -17.35
C PHE A 159 0.20 -22.03 -15.84
N LEU A 160 0.91 -21.03 -15.28
CA LEU A 160 1.08 -20.88 -13.84
C LEU A 160 0.73 -19.49 -13.34
N ASN A 161 0.22 -19.41 -12.11
CA ASN A 161 -0.07 -18.14 -11.43
C ASN A 161 1.19 -17.55 -10.77
N ASN A 162 1.16 -16.24 -10.45
CA ASN A 162 2.33 -15.47 -9.98
C ASN A 162 2.80 -15.75 -8.54
N ASN A 163 2.16 -16.66 -7.77
CA ASN A 163 2.57 -16.97 -6.40
C ASN A 163 3.95 -17.62 -6.33
N ARG A 164 4.86 -17.05 -5.53
CA ARG A 164 6.22 -17.56 -5.37
C ARG A 164 6.26 -18.70 -4.35
N SER A 165 6.33 -19.98 -4.81
CA SER A 165 6.47 -21.16 -3.98
C SER A 165 7.43 -22.17 -4.62
N LEU A 166 8.02 -23.07 -3.81
CA LEU A 166 8.85 -24.17 -4.30
C LEU A 166 8.04 -25.15 -5.15
N ASP A 167 6.79 -25.41 -4.79
CA ASP A 167 5.86 -26.25 -5.56
C ASP A 167 5.68 -25.70 -6.98
N ARG A 168 5.45 -24.38 -7.11
CA ARG A 168 5.36 -23.73 -8.42
C ARG A 168 6.65 -23.92 -9.23
N LYS A 169 7.84 -23.84 -8.60
CA LYS A 169 9.11 -24.00 -9.32
C LYS A 169 9.32 -25.43 -9.84
N LEU A 170 8.83 -26.43 -9.11
CA LEU A 170 8.82 -27.81 -9.57
C LEU A 170 7.85 -28.02 -10.74
N ARG A 171 6.63 -27.47 -10.66
CA ARG A 171 5.66 -27.51 -11.77
C ARG A 171 6.20 -26.81 -13.02
N GLU A 172 6.84 -25.65 -12.86
CA GLU A 172 7.50 -24.91 -13.94
C GLU A 172 8.55 -25.79 -14.65
N ALA A 173 9.35 -26.55 -13.90
CA ALA A 173 10.36 -27.44 -14.45
C ALA A 173 9.74 -28.62 -15.23
N VAL A 174 8.70 -29.25 -14.70
CA VAL A 174 8.01 -30.37 -15.37
C VAL A 174 7.33 -29.89 -16.66
N LEU A 175 6.63 -28.72 -16.60
CA LEU A 175 5.97 -28.12 -17.75
C LEU A 175 6.97 -27.68 -18.83
N ALA A 176 8.14 -27.16 -18.44
CA ALA A 176 9.19 -26.80 -19.38
C ALA A 176 9.72 -28.03 -20.13
N MET A 177 9.98 -29.16 -19.44
CA MET A 177 10.36 -30.41 -20.08
C MET A 177 9.23 -30.97 -20.97
N ALA A 178 7.98 -30.81 -20.57
CA ALA A 178 6.82 -31.22 -21.37
C ALA A 178 6.66 -30.40 -22.66
N LEU A 179 6.91 -29.07 -22.59
CA LEU A 179 6.98 -28.21 -23.77
C LEU A 179 8.06 -28.70 -24.76
N GLU A 180 9.25 -28.98 -24.28
CA GLU A 180 10.36 -29.45 -25.12
C GLU A 180 10.13 -30.89 -25.69
N ALA A 181 9.33 -31.70 -25.01
CA ALA A 181 8.90 -33.00 -25.53
C ALA A 181 7.83 -32.87 -26.64
N LYS A 182 7.10 -31.80 -26.70
CA LYS A 182 5.95 -31.60 -27.60
C LYS A 182 6.23 -30.67 -28.75
N PHE A 183 7.08 -29.67 -28.59
CA PHE A 183 7.33 -28.60 -29.56
C PHE A 183 8.83 -28.47 -29.87
N SER A 184 9.15 -28.01 -31.08
CA SER A 184 10.54 -27.72 -31.44
C SER A 184 11.05 -26.46 -30.74
N LYS A 185 12.37 -26.27 -30.70
CA LYS A 185 13.02 -25.08 -30.16
C LYS A 185 12.53 -23.80 -30.85
N GLU A 186 12.37 -23.85 -32.16
CA GLU A 186 11.85 -22.72 -32.94
C GLU A 186 10.41 -22.38 -32.56
N GLN A 187 9.55 -23.39 -32.38
CA GLN A 187 8.16 -23.19 -31.94
C GLN A 187 8.07 -22.62 -30.53
N ILE A 188 8.93 -23.10 -29.62
CA ILE A 188 8.99 -22.59 -28.23
C ILE A 188 9.46 -21.13 -28.21
N LEU A 189 10.50 -20.80 -29.00
CA LEU A 189 11.00 -19.44 -29.09
C LEU A 189 9.99 -18.49 -29.75
N GLU A 190 9.27 -18.96 -30.78
CA GLU A 190 8.17 -18.22 -31.41
C GLU A 190 7.06 -17.92 -30.41
N LEU A 191 6.57 -18.94 -29.69
CA LEU A 191 5.57 -18.76 -28.63
C LEU A 191 6.05 -17.78 -27.56
N TYR A 192 7.32 -17.88 -27.15
CA TYR A 192 7.89 -17.02 -26.14
C TYR A 192 7.95 -15.57 -26.60
N LEU A 193 8.52 -15.29 -27.77
CA LEU A 193 8.67 -13.92 -28.30
C LEU A 193 7.35 -13.25 -28.64
N ASN A 194 6.30 -14.01 -28.97
CA ASN A 194 4.97 -13.45 -29.19
C ASN A 194 4.12 -13.31 -27.92
N LYS A 195 4.50 -13.93 -26.78
CA LYS A 195 3.68 -13.92 -25.56
C LYS A 195 4.33 -13.25 -24.34
N VAL A 196 5.64 -13.05 -24.36
CA VAL A 196 6.32 -12.46 -23.21
C VAL A 196 6.01 -10.98 -23.06
N TYR A 197 5.90 -10.53 -21.80
CA TYR A 197 5.67 -9.13 -21.46
C TYR A 197 6.98 -8.33 -21.53
N PHE A 198 6.99 -7.27 -22.32
CA PHE A 198 8.13 -6.37 -22.51
C PHE A 198 8.01 -5.04 -21.78
N GLY A 199 6.96 -4.81 -21.03
CA GLY A 199 6.73 -3.54 -20.34
C GLY A 199 5.82 -2.57 -21.11
N GLY A 200 5.29 -1.59 -20.38
CA GLY A 200 4.43 -0.58 -20.98
C GLY A 200 3.12 -1.12 -21.57
N GLY A 201 2.64 -2.29 -21.16
CA GLY A 201 1.46 -2.96 -21.77
C GLY A 201 1.80 -3.81 -22.99
N ALA A 202 3.05 -3.82 -23.49
CA ALA A 202 3.41 -4.55 -24.70
C ALA A 202 3.67 -6.05 -24.41
N TYR A 203 2.84 -6.91 -24.95
CA TYR A 203 3.03 -8.36 -24.99
C TYR A 203 3.39 -8.79 -26.41
N GLY A 204 4.45 -9.55 -26.52
CA GLY A 204 5.02 -9.94 -27.82
C GLY A 204 5.90 -8.87 -28.45
N VAL A 205 6.83 -9.36 -29.27
CA VAL A 205 7.90 -8.56 -29.86
C VAL A 205 7.38 -7.50 -30.83
N ASP A 206 6.30 -7.78 -31.60
CA ASP A 206 5.76 -6.83 -32.57
C ASP A 206 5.04 -5.66 -31.85
N SER A 207 4.30 -5.96 -30.79
CA SER A 207 3.72 -4.92 -29.92
C SER A 207 4.79 -4.04 -29.28
N ALA A 208 5.85 -4.65 -28.76
CA ALA A 208 6.98 -3.91 -28.16
C ALA A 208 7.66 -2.98 -29.19
N SER A 209 7.92 -3.48 -30.40
CA SER A 209 8.50 -2.70 -31.50
C SER A 209 7.65 -1.50 -31.88
N ARG A 210 6.36 -1.72 -32.13
CA ARG A 210 5.42 -0.63 -32.49
C ARG A 210 5.28 0.39 -31.36
N LYS A 211 5.27 -0.09 -30.12
CA LYS A 211 5.13 0.78 -28.96
C LYS A 211 6.35 1.65 -28.74
N PHE A 212 7.55 1.07 -28.80
CA PHE A 212 8.77 1.80 -28.43
C PHE A 212 9.43 2.48 -29.60
N PHE A 213 9.26 1.98 -30.85
CA PHE A 213 9.96 2.45 -32.05
C PHE A 213 9.03 2.87 -33.18
N SER A 214 7.71 2.66 -33.08
CA SER A 214 6.68 3.03 -34.07
C SER A 214 6.74 2.27 -35.40
N HIS A 215 7.41 1.10 -35.45
CA HIS A 215 7.46 0.25 -36.64
C HIS A 215 7.30 -1.24 -36.28
N PRO A 216 6.98 -2.14 -37.23
CA PRO A 216 6.84 -3.57 -36.97
C PRO A 216 8.15 -4.22 -36.56
N ALA A 217 8.08 -5.31 -35.80
CA ALA A 217 9.27 -6.01 -35.31
C ALA A 217 10.08 -6.72 -36.42
N THR A 218 9.51 -6.91 -37.60
CA THR A 218 10.22 -7.40 -38.79
C THR A 218 11.35 -6.49 -39.25
N GLU A 219 11.32 -5.21 -38.81
CA GLU A 219 12.29 -4.17 -39.19
C GLU A 219 13.30 -3.85 -38.07
N LEU A 220 13.30 -4.62 -36.96
CA LEU A 220 14.15 -4.37 -35.82
C LEU A 220 15.65 -4.37 -36.17
N SER A 221 16.31 -3.26 -35.85
CA SER A 221 17.76 -3.16 -35.85
C SER A 221 18.39 -3.93 -34.68
N THR A 222 19.70 -4.16 -34.72
CA THR A 222 20.45 -4.80 -33.63
C THR A 222 20.36 -4.02 -32.32
N ALA A 223 20.33 -2.68 -32.37
CA ALA A 223 20.21 -1.83 -31.19
C ALA A 223 18.83 -1.94 -30.56
N GLU A 224 17.77 -1.90 -31.37
CA GLU A 224 16.38 -2.03 -30.91
C GLU A 224 16.10 -3.44 -30.36
N ALA A 225 16.58 -4.48 -31.02
CA ALA A 225 16.49 -5.86 -30.53
C ALA A 225 17.18 -6.01 -29.16
N ALA A 226 18.32 -5.36 -28.96
CA ALA A 226 19.04 -5.37 -27.68
C ALA A 226 18.25 -4.60 -26.58
N ILE A 227 17.58 -3.49 -26.94
CA ILE A 227 16.70 -2.77 -26.01
C ILE A 227 15.56 -3.70 -25.60
N ILE A 228 14.78 -4.25 -26.55
CA ILE A 228 13.65 -5.15 -26.26
C ILE A 228 14.08 -6.35 -25.41
N ALA A 229 15.16 -7.02 -25.79
CA ALA A 229 15.66 -8.18 -25.04
C ALA A 229 16.08 -7.80 -23.61
N GLY A 230 16.56 -6.59 -23.40
CA GLY A 230 16.92 -6.06 -22.10
C GLY A 230 15.74 -5.87 -21.13
N LEU A 231 14.53 -5.67 -21.66
CA LEU A 231 13.34 -5.37 -20.87
C LEU A 231 12.86 -6.55 -20.02
N VAL A 232 12.98 -7.78 -20.52
CA VAL A 232 12.38 -8.97 -19.89
C VAL A 232 12.81 -9.18 -18.45
N LYS A 233 14.03 -8.80 -18.09
CA LYS A 233 14.55 -8.95 -16.71
C LYS A 233 13.77 -8.15 -15.67
N ALA A 234 13.34 -6.95 -16.02
CA ALA A 234 12.55 -6.06 -15.17
C ALA A 234 11.81 -5.05 -16.05
N PRO A 235 10.67 -5.44 -16.66
CA PRO A 235 9.98 -4.65 -17.69
C PRO A 235 9.58 -3.25 -17.20
N SER A 236 9.11 -3.14 -15.95
CA SER A 236 8.72 -1.84 -15.37
C SER A 236 9.90 -0.90 -15.13
N ARG A 237 11.10 -1.45 -14.91
CA ARG A 237 12.31 -0.65 -14.62
C ARG A 237 13.07 -0.23 -15.89
N TYR A 238 13.10 -1.12 -16.89
CA TYR A 238 13.93 -0.93 -18.10
C TYR A 238 13.09 -0.52 -19.31
N SER A 239 11.76 -0.35 -19.17
CA SER A 239 10.92 0.17 -20.25
C SER A 239 11.45 1.55 -20.71
N PRO A 240 11.64 1.80 -22.00
CA PRO A 240 12.02 3.12 -22.53
C PRO A 240 11.05 4.23 -22.14
N THR A 241 9.77 3.90 -21.96
CA THR A 241 8.73 4.84 -21.49
C THR A 241 8.87 5.15 -19.99
N ALA A 242 9.64 4.33 -19.26
CA ALA A 242 9.91 4.53 -17.84
C ALA A 242 11.23 5.29 -17.62
N ASP A 243 12.33 4.77 -18.17
CA ASP A 243 13.67 5.37 -18.03
C ASP A 243 14.53 5.02 -19.25
N VAL A 244 14.70 5.98 -20.14
CA VAL A 244 15.51 5.83 -21.37
C VAL A 244 16.95 5.44 -21.05
N ASN A 245 17.58 6.06 -20.04
CA ASN A 245 18.97 5.78 -19.69
C ASN A 245 19.14 4.36 -19.13
N ALA A 246 18.19 3.90 -18.32
CA ALA A 246 18.19 2.53 -17.82
C ALA A 246 18.00 1.51 -18.95
N ALA A 247 17.13 1.81 -19.92
CA ALA A 247 16.91 0.98 -21.11
C ALA A 247 18.19 0.87 -21.96
N VAL A 248 18.82 1.99 -22.28
CA VAL A 248 20.09 2.07 -23.04
C VAL A 248 21.23 1.37 -22.29
N GLY A 249 21.36 1.61 -20.99
CA GLY A 249 22.37 0.95 -20.17
C GLY A 249 22.17 -0.58 -20.14
N ARG A 250 20.92 -1.05 -20.11
CA ARG A 250 20.60 -2.49 -20.16
C ARG A 250 20.85 -3.10 -21.55
N ALA A 251 20.51 -2.38 -22.63
CA ALA A 251 20.81 -2.77 -24.00
C ALA A 251 22.31 -2.94 -24.24
N SER A 252 23.13 -2.06 -23.70
CA SER A 252 24.60 -2.17 -23.76
C SER A 252 25.13 -3.45 -23.13
N VAL A 253 24.48 -3.94 -22.06
CA VAL A 253 24.79 -5.26 -21.47
C VAL A 253 24.43 -6.40 -22.43
N VAL A 254 23.26 -6.32 -23.09
CA VAL A 254 22.81 -7.32 -24.07
C VAL A 254 23.79 -7.40 -25.25
N LEU A 255 24.15 -6.25 -25.83
CA LEU A 255 25.10 -6.14 -26.95
C LEU A 255 26.48 -6.73 -26.58
N ARG A 256 26.97 -6.47 -25.36
CA ARG A 256 28.20 -7.09 -24.88
C ARG A 256 28.08 -8.63 -24.83
N LEU A 257 26.98 -9.17 -24.30
CA LEU A 257 26.75 -10.62 -24.25
C LEU A 257 26.63 -11.24 -25.64
N MET A 258 26.02 -10.54 -26.62
CA MET A 258 25.94 -10.98 -28.00
C MET A 258 27.34 -11.05 -28.64
N LYS A 259 28.22 -10.08 -28.39
CA LYS A 259 29.63 -10.08 -28.82
C LYS A 259 30.41 -11.23 -28.18
N GLU A 260 30.34 -11.39 -26.85
CA GLU A 260 31.00 -12.46 -26.10
C GLU A 260 30.59 -13.86 -26.56
N GLN A 261 29.38 -14.00 -27.10
CA GLN A 261 28.84 -15.26 -27.61
C GLN A 261 28.98 -15.43 -29.13
N GLY A 262 29.61 -14.49 -29.80
CA GLY A 262 29.82 -14.50 -31.25
C GLY A 262 28.54 -14.38 -32.09
N ARG A 263 27.48 -13.82 -31.52
CA ARG A 263 26.19 -13.58 -32.20
C ARG A 263 26.24 -12.35 -33.10
N ILE A 264 27.08 -11.41 -32.76
CA ILE A 264 27.45 -10.26 -33.60
C ILE A 264 29.00 -10.12 -33.62
N PRO A 265 29.57 -9.52 -34.67
CA PRO A 265 31.01 -9.30 -34.76
C PRO A 265 31.55 -8.57 -33.50
N ALA A 266 32.73 -8.97 -33.03
CA ALA A 266 33.35 -8.36 -31.85
C ALA A 266 33.65 -6.88 -32.01
N ASP A 267 33.93 -6.45 -33.22
CA ASP A 267 34.24 -5.07 -33.65
C ASP A 267 32.98 -4.26 -34.06
N ALA A 268 31.77 -4.89 -34.05
CA ALA A 268 30.56 -4.18 -34.42
C ALA A 268 30.33 -2.97 -33.53
N THR A 269 30.14 -1.80 -34.13
CA THR A 269 29.82 -0.56 -33.42
C THR A 269 28.29 -0.37 -33.44
N VAL A 270 27.62 -0.77 -32.35
CA VAL A 270 26.16 -0.62 -32.20
C VAL A 270 25.91 0.26 -31.00
N ASP A 271 25.29 1.45 -31.24
CA ASP A 271 24.97 2.42 -30.20
C ASP A 271 23.47 2.42 -29.91
N PRO A 272 23.00 1.88 -28.77
CA PRO A 272 21.60 1.90 -28.43
C PRO A 272 21.09 3.30 -28.03
N SER A 273 21.96 4.27 -27.77
CA SER A 273 21.54 5.65 -27.47
C SER A 273 21.10 6.44 -28.71
N ALA A 274 21.48 5.97 -29.91
CA ALA A 274 21.09 6.57 -31.18
C ALA A 274 19.68 6.16 -31.64
N VAL A 275 19.04 5.20 -30.95
CA VAL A 275 17.69 4.72 -31.29
C VAL A 275 16.65 5.80 -30.93
N LYS A 276 15.80 6.14 -31.91
CA LYS A 276 14.68 7.05 -31.67
C LYS A 276 13.57 6.31 -30.92
N LEU A 277 13.41 6.65 -29.67
CA LEU A 277 12.34 6.13 -28.83
C LEU A 277 11.08 7.00 -28.99
N LYS A 278 9.92 6.37 -29.02
CA LYS A 278 8.65 7.07 -29.00
C LYS A 278 8.43 7.70 -27.63
N GLU A 279 8.40 9.02 -27.56
CA GLU A 279 8.06 9.73 -26.33
C GLU A 279 6.55 9.62 -26.07
N GLU A 280 6.14 8.95 -25.02
CA GLU A 280 4.79 9.03 -24.49
C GLU A 280 4.69 10.28 -23.61
N ALA A 281 4.41 11.43 -24.22
CA ALA A 281 4.26 12.68 -23.50
C ALA A 281 3.03 12.60 -22.55
N GLY A 282 3.27 12.66 -21.23
CA GLY A 282 2.24 12.95 -20.24
C GLY A 282 1.51 11.77 -19.59
N GLN A 283 1.76 10.52 -19.96
CA GLN A 283 1.02 9.37 -19.41
C GLN A 283 1.52 8.87 -18.04
N ASN A 284 2.73 9.24 -17.62
CA ASN A 284 3.32 8.67 -16.40
C ASN A 284 2.57 9.04 -15.11
N SER A 285 2.03 10.24 -15.03
CA SER A 285 1.29 10.69 -13.83
C SER A 285 -0.08 10.04 -13.69
N VAL A 286 -0.69 9.60 -14.79
CA VAL A 286 -1.98 8.89 -14.80
C VAL A 286 -1.87 7.53 -14.12
N ARG A 287 -0.69 6.92 -14.13
CA ARG A 287 -0.46 5.59 -13.54
C ARG A 287 -0.74 5.52 -12.05
N TYR A 288 -0.50 6.60 -11.30
CA TYR A 288 -0.89 6.63 -9.88
C TYR A 288 -2.40 6.44 -9.69
N PHE A 289 -3.20 7.01 -10.58
CA PHE A 289 -4.64 6.83 -10.58
C PHE A 289 -5.05 5.42 -11.01
N THR A 290 -4.50 4.93 -12.13
CA THR A 290 -4.87 3.59 -12.64
C THR A 290 -4.42 2.48 -11.70
N ASP A 291 -3.26 2.60 -11.04
CA ASP A 291 -2.78 1.63 -10.06
C ASP A 291 -3.68 1.57 -8.80
N TRP A 292 -4.38 2.68 -8.49
CA TRP A 292 -5.35 2.72 -7.40
C TRP A 292 -6.74 2.24 -7.84
N ALA A 293 -7.19 2.63 -9.04
CA ALA A 293 -8.57 2.40 -9.50
C ALA A 293 -8.79 0.96 -10.02
N LEU A 294 -7.84 0.44 -10.83
CA LEU A 294 -8.06 -0.83 -11.52
C LEU A 294 -8.12 -2.08 -10.62
N PRO A 295 -7.42 -2.17 -9.47
CA PRO A 295 -7.63 -3.28 -8.54
C PRO A 295 -9.05 -3.38 -7.99
N GLN A 296 -9.85 -2.31 -8.10
CA GLN A 296 -11.27 -2.33 -7.69
C GLN A 296 -12.10 -3.22 -8.63
N LEU A 297 -11.66 -3.45 -9.88
CA LEU A 297 -12.34 -4.34 -10.82
C LEU A 297 -12.53 -5.75 -10.28
N ASP A 298 -11.55 -6.27 -9.53
CA ASP A 298 -11.60 -7.60 -8.93
C ASP A 298 -12.77 -7.75 -7.92
N LEU A 299 -13.26 -6.62 -7.38
CA LEU A 299 -14.39 -6.57 -6.45
C LEU A 299 -15.71 -6.26 -7.14
N LEU A 300 -15.65 -5.61 -8.31
CA LEU A 300 -16.83 -5.10 -9.04
C LEU A 300 -17.34 -6.07 -10.10
N LEU A 301 -16.45 -6.92 -10.64
CA LEU A 301 -16.76 -7.83 -11.74
C LEU A 301 -16.58 -9.28 -11.35
N PRO A 302 -17.41 -10.20 -11.85
CA PRO A 302 -17.05 -11.62 -11.89
C PRO A 302 -15.83 -11.81 -12.78
N GLU A 303 -15.07 -12.90 -12.58
CA GLU A 303 -13.96 -13.25 -13.47
C GLU A 303 -14.44 -13.28 -14.94
N THR A 304 -13.90 -12.40 -15.75
CA THR A 304 -14.14 -12.36 -17.18
C THR A 304 -12.81 -12.38 -17.93
N PHE A 305 -12.78 -13.04 -19.10
CA PHE A 305 -11.62 -13.12 -19.99
C PHE A 305 -11.83 -12.31 -21.28
N GLU A 306 -12.99 -11.70 -21.43
CA GLU A 306 -13.32 -10.89 -22.59
C GLU A 306 -12.65 -9.52 -22.53
N PRO A 307 -12.29 -8.95 -23.68
CA PRO A 307 -11.79 -7.58 -23.72
C PRO A 307 -12.83 -6.61 -23.15
N ILE A 308 -12.38 -5.68 -22.28
CA ILE A 308 -13.26 -4.71 -21.63
C ILE A 308 -12.77 -3.28 -21.79
N GLU A 309 -13.72 -2.37 -21.80
CA GLU A 309 -13.50 -0.93 -21.68
C GLU A 309 -13.89 -0.45 -20.28
N VAL A 310 -12.96 0.21 -19.60
CA VAL A 310 -13.14 0.73 -18.24
C VAL A 310 -13.21 2.24 -18.30
N TRP A 311 -14.36 2.79 -18.06
CA TRP A 311 -14.58 4.22 -17.96
C TRP A 311 -14.32 4.68 -16.53
N THR A 312 -13.40 5.64 -16.38
CA THR A 312 -12.98 6.11 -15.08
C THR A 312 -13.50 7.50 -14.76
N THR A 313 -13.39 7.89 -13.49
CA THR A 313 -13.72 9.25 -13.03
C THR A 313 -12.66 10.28 -13.39
N LEU A 314 -11.49 9.85 -13.87
CA LEU A 314 -10.34 10.71 -14.15
C LEU A 314 -10.67 11.82 -15.14
N ASP A 315 -10.34 13.06 -14.79
CA ASP A 315 -10.31 14.20 -15.70
C ASP A 315 -8.86 14.45 -16.15
N VAL A 316 -8.59 14.28 -17.44
CA VAL A 316 -7.23 14.41 -18.00
C VAL A 316 -6.65 15.81 -17.82
N GLY A 317 -7.48 16.83 -17.92
CA GLY A 317 -7.08 18.22 -17.72
C GLY A 317 -6.71 18.49 -16.27
N MET A 318 -7.55 18.06 -15.33
CA MET A 318 -7.29 18.14 -13.88
C MET A 318 -6.04 17.35 -13.49
N GLN A 319 -5.86 16.14 -14.05
CA GLN A 319 -4.66 15.33 -13.78
C GLN A 319 -3.36 16.03 -14.21
N ARG A 320 -3.38 16.69 -15.39
CA ARG A 320 -2.24 17.49 -15.86
C ARG A 320 -1.98 18.69 -14.96
N ALA A 321 -3.03 19.41 -14.56
CA ALA A 321 -2.94 20.55 -13.64
C ALA A 321 -2.40 20.13 -12.27
N ALA A 322 -2.85 18.98 -11.74
CA ALA A 322 -2.35 18.40 -10.50
C ALA A 322 -0.86 18.06 -10.59
N THR A 323 -0.43 17.41 -11.69
CA THR A 323 0.97 17.10 -11.93
C THR A 323 1.85 18.36 -11.97
N ALA A 324 1.41 19.37 -12.70
CA ALA A 324 2.12 20.65 -12.79
C ALA A 324 2.21 21.35 -11.44
N SER A 325 1.10 21.35 -10.68
CA SER A 325 1.03 22.00 -9.35
C SER A 325 1.96 21.33 -8.33
N ILE A 326 2.01 20.00 -8.33
CA ILE A 326 2.93 19.25 -7.45
C ILE A 326 4.37 19.48 -7.86
N LYS A 327 4.73 19.34 -9.14
CA LYS A 327 6.10 19.53 -9.62
C LYS A 327 6.65 20.93 -9.34
N SER A 328 5.83 21.98 -9.52
CA SER A 328 6.28 23.37 -9.37
C SER A 328 6.34 23.85 -7.91
N ASN A 329 5.66 23.19 -6.97
CA ASN A 329 5.60 23.65 -5.59
C ASN A 329 6.30 22.72 -4.59
N THR A 330 6.64 21.49 -4.98
CA THR A 330 7.35 20.58 -4.08
C THR A 330 8.79 21.06 -3.86
N PRO A 331 9.23 21.22 -2.60
CA PRO A 331 10.60 21.61 -2.29
C PRO A 331 11.62 20.57 -2.81
N ASP A 332 12.83 21.04 -3.14
CA ASP A 332 13.91 20.16 -3.60
C ASP A 332 14.19 19.02 -2.63
N GLY A 333 14.33 17.81 -3.16
CA GLY A 333 14.58 16.60 -2.39
C GLY A 333 13.36 16.07 -1.60
N ALA A 334 12.19 16.71 -1.71
CA ALA A 334 10.94 16.23 -1.17
C ALA A 334 10.09 15.51 -2.24
N GLN A 335 9.05 14.85 -1.79
CA GLN A 335 7.97 14.28 -2.59
C GLN A 335 6.68 15.06 -2.33
N GLY A 336 5.75 15.00 -3.29
CA GLY A 336 4.43 15.61 -3.16
C GLY A 336 3.34 14.68 -3.67
N ALA A 337 2.19 14.68 -3.01
CA ALA A 337 1.00 13.94 -3.42
C ALA A 337 -0.22 14.84 -3.41
N LEU A 338 -1.20 14.53 -4.28
CA LEU A 338 -2.46 15.25 -4.39
C LEU A 338 -3.59 14.27 -4.67
N VAL A 339 -4.71 14.44 -4.00
CA VAL A 339 -5.99 13.78 -4.29
C VAL A 339 -7.03 14.86 -4.48
N SER A 340 -7.78 14.79 -5.58
CA SER A 340 -8.91 15.68 -5.82
C SER A 340 -10.15 14.86 -6.16
N MET A 341 -11.25 15.14 -5.46
CA MET A 341 -12.51 14.44 -5.65
C MET A 341 -13.69 15.39 -5.74
N ASP A 342 -14.71 14.99 -6.47
CA ASP A 342 -16.00 15.67 -6.54
C ASP A 342 -16.80 15.41 -5.26
N ARG A 343 -17.88 16.15 -5.07
CA ARG A 343 -18.79 16.05 -3.91
C ARG A 343 -19.40 14.65 -3.75
N ASP A 344 -19.56 13.91 -4.85
CA ASP A 344 -20.09 12.54 -4.84
C ASP A 344 -19.02 11.46 -4.58
N GLY A 345 -17.75 11.84 -4.41
CA GLY A 345 -16.63 10.93 -4.17
C GLY A 345 -15.86 10.52 -5.43
N ALA A 346 -16.27 10.94 -6.63
CA ALA A 346 -15.52 10.68 -7.85
C ALA A 346 -14.11 11.27 -7.76
N VAL A 347 -13.06 10.45 -7.83
CA VAL A 347 -11.68 10.92 -7.82
C VAL A 347 -11.30 11.42 -9.21
N LEU A 348 -11.15 12.74 -9.33
CA LEU A 348 -10.93 13.43 -10.61
C LEU A 348 -9.45 13.54 -10.99
N ALA A 349 -8.57 13.58 -9.99
CA ALA A 349 -7.13 13.60 -10.17
C ALA A 349 -6.43 12.96 -8.95
N LEU A 350 -5.34 12.24 -9.22
CA LEU A 350 -4.57 11.56 -8.18
C LEU A 350 -3.09 11.51 -8.55
N ILE A 351 -2.25 12.13 -7.71
CA ILE A 351 -0.79 12.17 -7.84
C ILE A 351 -0.18 11.55 -6.58
N GLY A 352 0.61 10.50 -6.76
CA GLY A 352 1.28 9.79 -5.66
C GLY A 352 2.76 10.15 -5.46
N GLY A 353 3.32 11.02 -6.32
CA GLY A 353 4.72 11.44 -6.25
C GLY A 353 5.07 12.44 -7.33
N THR A 354 6.24 13.07 -7.24
CA THR A 354 6.73 14.05 -8.23
C THR A 354 7.10 13.41 -9.57
N ASP A 355 7.45 12.12 -9.56
CA ASP A 355 7.83 11.35 -10.73
C ASP A 355 7.52 9.86 -10.54
N TYR A 356 6.55 9.35 -11.30
CA TYR A 356 6.14 7.94 -11.26
C TYR A 356 7.26 6.98 -11.72
N ILE A 357 8.13 7.44 -12.59
CA ILE A 357 9.23 6.64 -13.15
C ILE A 357 10.29 6.36 -12.09
N GLN A 358 10.64 7.40 -11.32
CA GLN A 358 11.62 7.26 -10.24
C GLN A 358 11.05 6.41 -9.10
N THR A 359 9.77 6.56 -8.81
CA THR A 359 9.09 5.79 -7.77
C THR A 359 7.59 5.68 -8.06
N ASN A 360 7.12 4.46 -8.20
CA ASN A 360 5.70 4.12 -8.35
C ASN A 360 4.96 4.04 -6.99
N TYR A 361 5.66 4.31 -5.87
CA TYR A 361 5.04 4.33 -4.54
C TYR A 361 3.99 5.44 -4.47
N ASN A 362 2.73 5.04 -4.30
CA ASN A 362 1.59 5.95 -4.30
C ASN A 362 1.38 6.58 -2.92
N ARG A 363 1.96 7.77 -2.70
CA ARG A 363 1.86 8.45 -1.40
C ARG A 363 0.48 9.03 -1.12
N ALA A 364 -0.39 9.07 -2.11
CA ALA A 364 -1.78 9.50 -1.92
C ALA A 364 -2.63 8.41 -1.25
N THR A 365 -2.37 7.13 -1.56
CA THR A 365 -3.20 5.99 -1.15
C THR A 365 -2.51 5.04 -0.18
N ASP A 366 -1.18 4.93 -0.22
CA ASP A 366 -0.44 3.90 0.52
C ASP A 366 0.37 4.46 1.69
N ALA A 367 0.91 5.69 1.54
CA ALA A 367 1.71 6.29 2.60
C ALA A 367 0.86 6.66 3.81
N ARG A 368 1.31 6.25 4.99
CA ARG A 368 0.76 6.65 6.27
C ARG A 368 1.65 7.74 6.84
N ARG A 369 1.11 8.94 7.01
CA ARG A 369 1.86 10.13 7.44
C ARG A 369 1.07 10.91 8.47
N GLN A 370 1.75 11.60 9.37
CA GLN A 370 1.11 12.39 10.40
C GLN A 370 0.46 13.65 9.80
N PRO A 371 -0.87 13.82 9.92
CA PRO A 371 -1.60 14.96 9.35
C PRO A 371 -1.34 16.27 10.08
N GLY A 372 -0.72 16.20 11.28
CA GLY A 372 -0.53 17.38 12.12
C GLY A 372 -1.84 18.12 12.37
N SER A 373 -1.79 19.44 12.37
CA SER A 373 -2.96 20.28 12.69
C SER A 373 -4.16 20.14 11.74
N SER A 374 -4.07 19.45 10.60
CA SER A 374 -5.28 19.15 9.81
C SER A 374 -6.20 18.12 10.50
N TRP A 375 -5.66 17.34 11.44
CA TRP A 375 -6.43 16.45 12.32
C TRP A 375 -7.40 17.21 13.24
N LYS A 376 -7.16 18.48 13.52
CA LYS A 376 -8.06 19.31 14.35
C LYS A 376 -9.48 19.40 13.80
N LEU A 377 -9.69 19.07 12.52
CA LEU A 377 -11.02 18.86 11.95
C LEU A 377 -11.89 18.01 12.88
N PHE A 378 -11.38 16.85 13.29
CA PHE A 378 -12.16 15.90 14.11
C PHE A 378 -12.36 16.35 15.55
N VAL A 379 -11.39 17.10 16.11
CA VAL A 379 -11.52 17.68 17.44
C VAL A 379 -12.63 18.73 17.48
N TYR A 380 -12.65 19.62 16.48
CA TYR A 380 -13.65 20.68 16.41
C TYR A 380 -15.02 20.18 15.95
N LEU A 381 -15.08 19.16 15.08
CA LEU A 381 -16.35 18.50 14.78
C LEU A 381 -16.97 17.89 16.04
N ALA A 382 -16.17 17.22 16.89
CA ALA A 382 -16.65 16.65 18.14
C ALA A 382 -17.08 17.75 19.15
N ALA A 383 -16.36 18.88 19.18
CA ALA A 383 -16.73 20.01 20.03
C ALA A 383 -18.05 20.67 19.57
N LEU A 384 -18.21 20.91 18.26
CA LEU A 384 -19.45 21.46 17.70
C LEU A 384 -20.64 20.51 17.92
N GLU A 385 -20.44 19.20 17.79
CA GLU A 385 -21.47 18.19 18.08
C GLU A 385 -21.84 18.15 19.56
N ALA A 386 -20.89 18.51 20.46
CA ALA A 386 -21.12 18.64 21.90
C ALA A 386 -21.76 20.00 22.32
N GLY A 387 -22.12 20.85 21.33
CA GLY A 387 -22.84 22.07 21.56
C GLY A 387 -22.00 23.37 21.52
N TYR A 388 -20.69 23.27 21.28
CA TYR A 388 -19.88 24.47 21.03
C TYR A 388 -20.31 25.18 19.75
N THR A 389 -20.13 26.50 19.72
CA THR A 389 -20.36 27.34 18.56
C THR A 389 -19.07 28.05 18.13
N PRO A 390 -18.92 28.50 16.86
CA PRO A 390 -17.74 29.22 16.40
C PRO A 390 -17.43 30.50 17.21
N ASP A 391 -18.42 31.12 17.84
CA ASP A 391 -18.30 32.39 18.56
C ASP A 391 -18.07 32.21 20.08
N ASP A 392 -18.09 30.95 20.57
CA ASP A 392 -17.84 30.66 21.98
C ASP A 392 -16.45 31.10 22.41
N ARG A 393 -16.37 31.64 23.61
CA ARG A 393 -15.12 32.11 24.21
C ARG A 393 -14.32 30.98 24.81
N VAL A 394 -13.07 30.90 24.41
CA VAL A 394 -12.10 29.92 24.91
C VAL A 394 -10.83 30.62 25.39
N VAL A 395 -10.10 29.99 26.28
CA VAL A 395 -8.91 30.61 26.86
C VAL A 395 -7.64 29.86 26.42
N ASP A 396 -6.79 30.57 25.67
CA ASP A 396 -5.47 30.08 25.30
C ASP A 396 -4.49 30.26 26.47
N THR A 397 -4.37 29.26 27.31
CA THR A 397 -3.45 29.20 28.45
C THR A 397 -2.62 27.94 28.42
N PRO A 398 -1.46 27.88 29.12
CA PRO A 398 -0.73 26.65 29.31
C PRO A 398 -1.60 25.57 29.95
N VAL A 399 -1.63 24.39 29.36
CA VAL A 399 -2.41 23.23 29.82
C VAL A 399 -1.52 22.02 30.00
N SER A 400 -1.83 21.18 30.98
CA SER A 400 -1.19 19.88 31.19
C SER A 400 -2.25 18.81 31.34
N ILE A 401 -2.22 17.80 30.49
CA ILE A 401 -3.20 16.72 30.43
C ILE A 401 -2.46 15.40 30.59
N ASN A 402 -2.65 14.71 31.70
CA ASN A 402 -1.95 13.46 32.03
C ASN A 402 -0.42 13.58 31.89
N GLY A 403 0.18 14.73 32.27
CA GLY A 403 1.61 14.99 32.17
C GLY A 403 2.09 15.47 30.79
N TRP A 404 1.21 15.51 29.79
CA TRP A 404 1.51 16.09 28.47
C TRP A 404 1.14 17.56 28.43
N SER A 405 2.09 18.41 28.02
CA SER A 405 1.90 19.88 27.98
C SER A 405 2.20 20.40 26.57
N PRO A 406 1.19 20.56 25.71
CA PRO A 406 1.35 21.12 24.39
C PRO A 406 1.73 22.60 24.42
N ARG A 407 2.47 23.03 23.38
CA ARG A 407 2.82 24.44 23.17
C ARG A 407 2.29 24.92 21.84
N ASN A 408 1.87 26.17 21.77
CA ASN A 408 1.52 26.82 20.52
C ASN A 408 2.75 27.00 19.62
N SER A 409 2.56 26.96 18.30
CA SER A 409 3.64 27.12 17.32
C SER A 409 4.33 28.47 17.42
N SER A 410 3.62 29.52 17.89
CA SER A 410 4.15 30.85 18.20
C SER A 410 5.03 30.88 19.43
N GLY A 411 4.98 29.87 20.29
CA GLY A 411 5.60 29.84 21.61
C GLY A 411 4.91 30.73 22.66
N ARG A 412 3.79 31.36 22.33
CA ARG A 412 3.03 32.30 23.18
C ARG A 412 1.59 31.85 23.33
N ASN A 413 0.97 32.24 24.44
CA ASN A 413 -0.46 32.15 24.65
C ASN A 413 -1.07 33.54 24.51
N VAL A 414 -2.29 33.64 23.98
CA VAL A 414 -2.94 34.91 23.66
C VAL A 414 -4.10 35.25 24.60
N GLY A 415 -4.43 34.36 25.54
CA GLY A 415 -5.52 34.56 26.49
C GLY A 415 -6.89 34.25 25.91
N GLU A 416 -7.90 35.04 26.25
CA GLU A 416 -9.29 34.85 25.85
C GLU A 416 -9.49 35.21 24.37
N ILE A 417 -10.02 34.26 23.58
CA ILE A 417 -10.31 34.35 22.14
C ILE A 417 -11.62 33.63 21.85
N ASP A 418 -12.19 33.80 20.67
CA ASP A 418 -13.28 32.95 20.19
C ASP A 418 -12.76 31.65 19.57
N LEU A 419 -13.65 30.65 19.47
CA LEU A 419 -13.32 29.34 18.91
C LEU A 419 -12.87 29.42 17.45
N ARG A 420 -13.48 30.37 16.69
CA ARG A 420 -13.14 30.67 15.28
C ARG A 420 -11.68 31.09 15.14
N THR A 421 -11.25 32.05 15.96
CA THR A 421 -9.85 32.50 15.99
C THR A 421 -8.90 31.36 16.41
N ALA A 422 -9.26 30.61 17.43
CA ALA A 422 -8.46 29.45 17.88
C ALA A 422 -8.23 28.43 16.75
N PHE A 423 -9.27 28.12 15.96
CA PHE A 423 -9.17 27.22 14.81
C PHE A 423 -8.37 27.82 13.67
N ALA A 424 -8.66 29.08 13.31
CA ALA A 424 -8.03 29.78 12.18
C ALA A 424 -6.51 29.89 12.34
N TYR A 425 -6.04 30.23 13.54
CA TYR A 425 -4.62 30.30 13.88
C TYR A 425 -4.06 28.99 14.42
N SER A 426 -4.89 27.94 14.44
CA SER A 426 -4.47 26.57 14.80
C SER A 426 -3.83 26.46 16.18
N ILE A 427 -4.43 27.11 17.20
CA ILE A 427 -3.94 27.10 18.58
C ILE A 427 -3.95 25.70 19.16
N ASN A 428 -2.80 25.24 19.67
CA ASN A 428 -2.62 23.86 20.13
C ASN A 428 -3.22 23.63 21.51
N THR A 429 -3.07 24.58 22.41
CA THR A 429 -3.56 24.54 23.79
C THR A 429 -5.09 24.47 23.81
N VAL A 430 -5.78 25.26 23.01
CA VAL A 430 -7.25 25.22 22.87
C VAL A 430 -7.70 23.87 22.30
N ALA A 431 -7.05 23.37 21.23
CA ALA A 431 -7.39 22.06 20.68
C ALA A 431 -7.18 20.93 21.70
N ALA A 432 -6.16 21.05 22.57
CA ALA A 432 -5.90 20.07 23.63
C ALA A 432 -6.99 20.13 24.73
N GLN A 433 -7.43 21.32 25.11
CA GLN A 433 -8.52 21.50 26.08
C GLN A 433 -9.80 20.90 25.54
N LEU A 434 -10.22 21.28 24.32
CA LEU A 434 -11.42 20.77 23.68
C LEU A 434 -11.39 19.22 23.56
N GLY A 435 -10.27 18.66 23.08
CA GLY A 435 -10.16 17.20 22.94
C GLY A 435 -10.15 16.45 24.28
N ASN A 436 -9.68 17.08 25.36
CA ASN A 436 -9.79 16.52 26.70
C ASN A 436 -11.22 16.59 27.23
N GLU A 437 -11.92 17.66 26.94
CA GLU A 437 -13.28 17.93 27.40
C GLU A 437 -14.30 17.02 26.70
N VAL A 438 -14.26 16.93 25.36
CA VAL A 438 -15.14 16.03 24.60
C VAL A 438 -14.71 14.57 24.69
N GLY A 439 -13.49 14.29 25.17
CA GLY A 439 -12.90 12.98 25.30
C GLY A 439 -12.18 12.50 24.03
N PHE A 440 -10.96 11.96 24.18
CA PHE A 440 -10.12 11.46 23.08
C PHE A 440 -10.77 10.28 22.34
N GLY A 441 -11.58 9.47 23.03
CA GLY A 441 -12.37 8.39 22.42
C GLY A 441 -13.42 8.90 21.45
N THR A 442 -14.10 10.00 21.80
CA THR A 442 -15.09 10.70 20.96
C THR A 442 -14.42 11.26 19.71
N VAL A 443 -13.27 11.93 19.85
CA VAL A 443 -12.48 12.42 18.69
C VAL A 443 -12.05 11.26 17.77
N ALA A 444 -11.60 10.15 18.34
CA ALA A 444 -11.25 8.97 17.55
C ALA A 444 -12.48 8.37 16.83
N SER A 445 -13.64 8.32 17.47
CA SER A 445 -14.90 7.87 16.88
C SER A 445 -15.35 8.79 15.76
N MET A 446 -15.24 10.11 15.94
CA MET A 446 -15.50 11.12 14.91
C MET A 446 -14.61 10.88 13.69
N ALA A 447 -13.30 10.69 13.88
CA ALA A 447 -12.40 10.42 12.77
C ALA A 447 -12.75 9.14 11.99
N ARG A 448 -13.11 8.05 12.69
CA ARG A 448 -13.57 6.80 12.04
C ARG A 448 -14.87 7.02 11.28
N ARG A 449 -15.82 7.77 11.86
CA ARG A 449 -17.11 8.11 11.24
C ARG A 449 -16.90 8.87 9.93
N PHE A 450 -15.88 9.73 9.85
CA PHE A 450 -15.49 10.48 8.65
C PHE A 450 -14.54 9.71 7.72
N GLY A 451 -14.31 8.43 7.96
CA GLY A 451 -13.64 7.52 7.02
C GLY A 451 -12.15 7.35 7.20
N ILE A 452 -11.58 7.72 8.36
CA ILE A 452 -10.20 7.35 8.67
C ILE A 452 -10.13 5.85 8.98
N THR A 453 -9.38 5.11 8.16
CA THR A 453 -9.32 3.65 8.22
C THR A 453 -8.05 3.13 8.88
N THR A 454 -7.06 4.00 9.12
CA THR A 454 -5.83 3.65 9.83
C THR A 454 -6.06 3.52 11.33
N GLU A 455 -5.16 2.85 12.02
CA GLU A 455 -5.22 2.70 13.48
C GLU A 455 -5.13 4.07 14.18
N ILE A 456 -6.03 4.32 15.12
CA ILE A 456 -6.10 5.57 15.89
C ILE A 456 -5.88 5.26 17.36
N ASN A 457 -4.78 5.76 17.92
CA ASN A 457 -4.56 5.76 19.37
C ASN A 457 -5.29 6.94 20.02
N THR A 458 -5.58 6.84 21.31
CA THR A 458 -6.29 7.85 22.10
C THR A 458 -5.42 8.55 23.13
N TYR A 459 -4.09 8.60 22.93
CA TYR A 459 -3.22 9.42 23.77
C TYR A 459 -3.55 10.91 23.60
N PRO A 460 -3.38 11.77 24.62
CA PRO A 460 -3.71 13.19 24.54
C PRO A 460 -3.11 13.91 23.33
N SER A 461 -1.91 13.54 22.90
CA SER A 461 -1.24 14.13 21.75
C SER A 461 -1.96 13.89 20.41
N MET A 462 -2.91 12.93 20.36
CA MET A 462 -3.66 12.61 19.14
C MET A 462 -4.41 13.82 18.57
N VAL A 463 -4.85 14.74 19.43
CA VAL A 463 -5.57 15.97 19.03
C VAL A 463 -4.73 16.90 18.13
N LEU A 464 -3.41 16.75 18.16
CA LEU A 464 -2.47 17.48 17.31
C LEU A 464 -2.03 16.68 16.06
N GLY A 465 -2.67 15.53 15.77
CA GLY A 465 -2.44 14.72 14.58
C GLY A 465 -1.17 13.90 14.63
N THR A 466 -0.91 13.25 15.75
CA THR A 466 0.20 12.29 15.89
C THR A 466 -0.11 10.89 15.33
N ASN A 467 -1.38 10.59 15.07
CA ASN A 467 -1.78 9.37 14.36
C ASN A 467 -1.42 9.48 12.87
N GLU A 468 -0.99 8.38 12.28
CA GLU A 468 -0.64 8.33 10.86
C GLU A 468 -1.87 7.99 10.01
N VAL A 469 -2.09 8.75 8.94
CA VAL A 469 -3.25 8.62 8.04
C VAL A 469 -2.83 8.65 6.59
N ARG A 470 -3.70 8.16 5.70
CA ARG A 470 -3.53 8.30 4.26
C ARG A 470 -4.10 9.64 3.80
N LEU A 471 -3.48 10.22 2.77
CA LEU A 471 -3.96 11.49 2.21
C LEU A 471 -5.39 11.38 1.66
N ILE A 472 -5.70 10.26 0.99
CA ILE A 472 -7.04 10.01 0.44
C ILE A 472 -8.10 9.96 1.54
N ASP A 473 -7.81 9.37 2.71
CA ASP A 473 -8.75 9.32 3.84
C ASP A 473 -9.00 10.72 4.42
N MET A 474 -7.94 11.52 4.56
CA MET A 474 -8.11 12.93 4.99
C MET A 474 -8.91 13.73 3.97
N THR A 475 -8.66 13.54 2.66
CA THR A 475 -9.41 14.24 1.61
C THR A 475 -10.88 13.83 1.63
N ARG A 476 -11.19 12.54 1.83
CA ARG A 476 -12.53 12.01 2.03
C ARG A 476 -13.27 12.69 3.20
N ALA A 477 -12.58 12.86 4.32
CA ALA A 477 -13.18 13.49 5.50
C ALA A 477 -13.58 14.95 5.23
N PHE A 478 -12.75 15.71 4.52
CA PHE A 478 -13.07 17.06 4.10
C PHE A 478 -14.17 17.09 3.01
N ALA A 479 -14.20 16.09 2.13
CA ALA A 479 -15.26 15.95 1.13
C ALA A 479 -16.62 15.70 1.80
N ALA A 480 -16.66 14.94 2.89
CA ALA A 480 -17.87 14.75 3.68
C ALA A 480 -18.37 16.07 4.31
N VAL A 481 -17.46 16.93 4.78
CA VAL A 481 -17.82 18.30 5.22
C VAL A 481 -18.36 19.11 4.05
N SER A 482 -17.68 19.11 2.90
CA SER A 482 -18.13 19.78 1.66
C SER A 482 -19.50 19.31 1.16
N ALA A 483 -19.86 18.07 1.52
CA ALA A 483 -21.17 17.47 1.22
C ALA A 483 -22.22 17.72 2.32
N GLY A 484 -22.03 18.76 3.18
CA GLY A 484 -22.96 19.10 4.25
C GLY A 484 -23.01 18.09 5.38
N GLY A 485 -21.88 17.43 5.69
CA GLY A 485 -21.81 16.41 6.74
C GLY A 485 -22.27 15.01 6.31
N ASN A 486 -22.45 14.78 5.05
CA ASN A 486 -22.85 13.50 4.49
C ASN A 486 -21.64 12.62 4.13
N SER A 487 -21.80 11.29 4.22
CA SER A 487 -20.74 10.33 3.88
C SER A 487 -20.37 10.41 2.40
N VAL A 488 -19.06 10.36 2.13
CA VAL A 488 -18.50 10.32 0.78
C VAL A 488 -17.58 9.12 0.67
N GLU A 489 -17.77 8.30 -0.38
CA GLU A 489 -16.90 7.15 -0.67
C GLU A 489 -16.08 7.43 -1.93
N PRO A 490 -14.75 7.41 -1.86
CA PRO A 490 -13.91 7.61 -3.04
C PRO A 490 -14.04 6.45 -4.02
N TYR A 491 -14.34 6.76 -5.27
CA TYR A 491 -14.38 5.77 -6.35
C TYR A 491 -13.66 6.27 -7.61
N GLY A 492 -13.17 5.31 -8.42
CA GLY A 492 -12.40 5.60 -9.62
C GLY A 492 -13.01 5.05 -10.90
N ILE A 493 -14.02 4.18 -10.82
CA ILE A 493 -14.62 3.49 -11.98
C ILE A 493 -16.07 3.94 -12.12
N LEU A 494 -16.42 4.45 -13.31
CA LEU A 494 -17.78 4.87 -13.66
C LEU A 494 -18.58 3.70 -14.21
N LYS A 495 -18.03 3.00 -15.19
CA LYS A 495 -18.66 1.84 -15.81
C LYS A 495 -17.63 0.93 -16.46
N VAL A 496 -18.02 -0.31 -16.70
CA VAL A 496 -17.25 -1.29 -17.46
C VAL A 496 -18.15 -1.92 -18.49
N GLU A 497 -17.69 -1.95 -19.73
CA GLU A 497 -18.39 -2.55 -20.87
C GLU A 497 -17.48 -3.57 -21.56
N THR A 498 -18.04 -4.55 -22.25
CA THR A 498 -17.29 -5.35 -23.22
C THR A 498 -17.01 -4.50 -24.46
N THR A 499 -16.04 -4.90 -25.30
CA THR A 499 -15.80 -4.23 -26.59
C THR A 499 -17.00 -4.32 -27.55
N ASP A 500 -17.91 -5.25 -27.32
CA ASP A 500 -19.15 -5.41 -28.09
C ASP A 500 -20.28 -4.51 -27.54
N GLY A 501 -20.06 -3.80 -26.45
CA GLY A 501 -20.97 -2.82 -25.86
C GLY A 501 -21.88 -3.36 -24.77
N ASP A 502 -21.67 -4.60 -24.30
CA ASP A 502 -22.43 -5.14 -23.19
C ASP A 502 -21.95 -4.52 -21.86
N LEU A 503 -22.88 -3.96 -21.10
CA LEU A 503 -22.62 -3.34 -19.80
C LEU A 503 -22.37 -4.43 -18.75
N LEU A 504 -21.18 -4.44 -18.15
CA LEU A 504 -20.79 -5.35 -17.06
C LEU A 504 -20.94 -4.73 -15.68
N TYR A 505 -20.70 -3.43 -15.57
CA TYR A 505 -20.80 -2.66 -14.33
C TYR A 505 -21.10 -1.19 -14.63
N GLU A 506 -21.94 -0.58 -13.82
CA GLU A 506 -22.13 0.87 -13.77
C GLU A 506 -22.19 1.31 -12.30
N HIS A 507 -21.45 2.37 -12.00
CA HIS A 507 -21.45 2.94 -10.66
C HIS A 507 -22.81 3.56 -10.36
N GLU A 508 -23.54 2.96 -9.44
CA GLU A 508 -24.78 3.54 -8.91
C GLU A 508 -24.42 4.78 -8.11
N ARG A 509 -24.81 5.95 -8.58
CA ARG A 509 -24.71 7.18 -7.78
C ARG A 509 -25.48 6.94 -6.50
N ASN A 510 -24.75 6.89 -5.39
CA ASN A 510 -25.33 6.56 -4.09
C ASN A 510 -26.35 7.64 -3.71
N THR A 511 -27.63 7.35 -3.92
CA THR A 511 -28.76 8.23 -3.55
C THR A 511 -29.03 8.18 -2.04
N ARG A 512 -28.37 7.29 -1.30
CA ARG A 512 -28.50 7.11 0.16
C ARG A 512 -27.18 7.43 0.83
N SER A 513 -26.78 8.72 0.85
CA SER A 513 -25.68 9.14 1.71
C SER A 513 -26.11 9.06 3.18
N THR A 514 -25.23 8.57 4.04
CA THR A 514 -25.46 8.56 5.49
C THR A 514 -25.03 9.91 6.05
N GLN A 515 -25.91 10.58 6.77
CA GLN A 515 -25.54 11.81 7.50
C GLN A 515 -24.59 11.44 8.64
N LEU A 516 -23.40 12.02 8.63
CA LEU A 516 -22.36 11.76 9.62
C LEU A 516 -22.46 12.68 10.83
N VAL A 517 -22.86 13.94 10.61
CA VAL A 517 -23.10 14.95 11.63
C VAL A 517 -24.31 15.79 11.25
N PRO A 518 -25.01 16.41 12.21
CA PRO A 518 -26.08 17.36 11.92
C PRO A 518 -25.62 18.53 11.04
N ASP A 519 -26.55 19.13 10.30
CA ASP A 519 -26.27 20.23 9.36
C ASP A 519 -25.61 21.44 10.05
N TYR A 520 -26.02 21.80 11.28
CA TYR A 520 -25.40 22.89 12.03
C TYR A 520 -23.94 22.62 12.38
N VAL A 521 -23.54 21.35 12.60
CA VAL A 521 -22.14 20.97 12.84
C VAL A 521 -21.34 21.11 11.55
N ALA A 522 -21.92 20.68 10.40
CA ALA A 522 -21.30 20.84 9.10
C ALA A 522 -21.15 22.30 8.69
N ALA A 523 -22.15 23.13 8.96
CA ALA A 523 -22.13 24.61 8.75
C ALA A 523 -21.05 25.23 9.65
N GLY A 524 -21.04 24.92 10.94
CA GLY A 524 -20.10 25.49 11.90
C GLY A 524 -18.64 25.13 11.57
N ILE A 525 -18.34 23.87 11.23
CA ILE A 525 -16.97 23.52 10.84
C ILE A 525 -16.57 24.14 9.50
N THR A 526 -17.50 24.29 8.55
CA THR A 526 -17.25 24.96 7.26
C THR A 526 -16.88 26.43 7.47
N ASP A 527 -17.57 27.13 8.35
CA ASP A 527 -17.24 28.49 8.75
C ASP A 527 -15.83 28.60 9.36
N LEU A 528 -15.49 27.73 10.30
CA LEU A 528 -14.13 27.65 10.87
C LEU A 528 -13.06 27.42 9.80
N LEU A 529 -13.32 26.52 8.85
CA LEU A 529 -12.42 26.21 7.73
C LEU A 529 -12.28 27.38 6.75
N GLN A 530 -13.37 28.10 6.46
CA GLN A 530 -13.36 29.29 5.62
C GLN A 530 -12.54 30.42 6.28
N THR A 531 -12.74 30.65 7.57
CA THR A 531 -11.99 31.65 8.34
C THR A 531 -10.48 31.29 8.37
N ALA A 532 -10.12 30.01 8.47
CA ALA A 532 -8.73 29.59 8.46
C ALA A 532 -8.01 29.90 7.12
N VAL A 533 -8.73 29.94 6.01
CA VAL A 533 -8.19 30.37 4.71
C VAL A 533 -8.24 31.91 4.58
N ALA A 534 -9.30 32.56 4.97
CA ALA A 534 -9.47 33.99 4.82
C ALA A 534 -8.44 34.80 5.64
N THR A 535 -8.28 34.46 6.92
CA THR A 535 -7.47 35.26 7.87
C THR A 535 -6.35 34.46 8.55
N GLY A 536 -6.46 33.13 8.59
CA GLY A 536 -5.62 32.26 9.39
C GLY A 536 -4.38 31.71 8.66
N THR A 537 -4.02 30.47 9.02
CA THR A 537 -2.82 29.79 8.52
C THR A 537 -2.92 29.34 7.06
N GLY A 538 -4.13 29.32 6.48
CA GLY A 538 -4.43 28.82 5.14
C GLY A 538 -4.40 29.86 4.01
N ARG A 539 -4.05 31.12 4.26
CA ARG A 539 -4.17 32.22 3.28
C ARG A 539 -3.50 31.96 1.92
N ALA A 540 -2.45 31.18 1.87
CA ALA A 540 -1.81 30.84 0.59
C ALA A 540 -2.66 29.92 -0.31
N ALA A 541 -3.76 29.38 0.19
CA ALA A 541 -4.73 28.59 -0.57
C ALA A 541 -5.84 29.43 -1.21
N ASP A 542 -5.84 30.75 -1.04
CA ASP A 542 -6.82 31.64 -1.65
C ASP A 542 -6.73 31.61 -3.19
N ILE A 543 -7.88 31.47 -3.85
CA ILE A 543 -8.03 31.40 -5.31
C ILE A 543 -8.96 32.48 -5.86
N GLY A 544 -9.34 33.45 -5.05
CA GLY A 544 -10.24 34.54 -5.43
C GLY A 544 -11.73 34.15 -5.44
N ARG A 545 -12.09 33.03 -4.78
CA ARG A 545 -13.47 32.58 -4.51
C ARG A 545 -13.53 31.90 -3.15
N PRO A 546 -14.71 31.61 -2.57
CA PRO A 546 -14.79 30.93 -1.29
C PRO A 546 -14.03 29.63 -1.25
N VAL A 547 -13.14 29.50 -0.27
CA VAL A 547 -12.36 28.28 0.02
C VAL A 547 -12.48 28.00 1.51
N ALA A 548 -12.80 26.76 1.84
CA ALA A 548 -12.74 26.23 3.20
C ALA A 548 -11.62 25.19 3.29
N GLY A 549 -10.71 25.30 4.27
CA GLY A 549 -9.58 24.37 4.33
C GLY A 549 -8.72 24.51 5.58
N LYS A 550 -7.85 23.52 5.80
CA LYS A 550 -6.98 23.45 6.98
C LYS A 550 -5.57 23.07 6.63
N THR A 551 -4.62 23.77 7.22
CA THR A 551 -3.19 23.43 7.18
C THR A 551 -2.85 22.34 8.19
N GLY A 552 -1.94 21.45 7.81
CA GLY A 552 -1.29 20.49 8.69
C GLY A 552 0.22 20.63 8.62
N THR A 553 0.87 20.65 9.77
CA THR A 553 2.34 20.69 9.85
C THR A 553 2.75 19.85 11.06
N THR A 554 3.69 18.93 10.86
CA THR A 554 4.29 18.18 11.98
C THR A 554 5.31 19.03 12.71
N SER A 555 5.51 18.78 14.00
CA SER A 555 6.39 19.56 14.89
C SER A 555 7.83 19.71 14.41
N SER A 556 8.29 18.81 13.55
CA SER A 556 9.66 18.82 12.99
C SER A 556 9.70 19.23 11.52
N ASN A 557 8.63 19.76 10.94
CA ASN A 557 8.53 20.11 9.51
C ASN A 557 8.88 18.92 8.58
N LYS A 558 8.50 17.71 8.97
CA LYS A 558 8.69 16.49 8.18
C LYS A 558 7.57 16.34 7.15
N ASP A 559 6.35 16.71 7.55
CA ASP A 559 5.14 16.63 6.74
C ASP A 559 4.45 17.99 6.71
N GLY A 560 3.99 18.38 5.53
CA GLY A 560 3.12 19.51 5.27
C GLY A 560 1.85 19.04 4.57
N TYR A 561 0.69 19.38 5.12
CA TYR A 561 -0.62 19.10 4.55
C TYR A 561 -1.38 20.41 4.28
N PHE A 562 -2.16 20.41 3.22
CA PHE A 562 -3.29 21.29 3.06
C PHE A 562 -4.46 20.49 2.51
N VAL A 563 -5.60 20.53 3.18
CA VAL A 563 -6.83 19.90 2.70
C VAL A 563 -7.95 20.93 2.75
N GLY A 564 -8.70 21.04 1.65
CA GLY A 564 -9.78 22.03 1.56
C GLY A 564 -10.66 21.81 0.34
N PHE A 565 -11.71 22.65 0.23
CA PHE A 565 -12.70 22.54 -0.84
C PHE A 565 -13.19 23.91 -1.31
N SER A 566 -13.70 23.95 -2.53
CA SER A 566 -14.34 25.09 -3.18
C SER A 566 -15.23 24.61 -4.32
N SER A 567 -16.41 25.17 -4.48
CA SER A 567 -17.33 24.88 -5.61
C SER A 567 -17.51 23.39 -5.89
N GLY A 568 -17.70 22.58 -4.83
CA GLY A 568 -17.94 21.14 -4.91
C GLY A 568 -16.70 20.26 -5.13
N ILE A 569 -15.50 20.83 -5.33
CA ILE A 569 -14.24 20.08 -5.43
C ILE A 569 -13.51 20.10 -4.10
N THR A 570 -13.15 18.92 -3.59
CA THR A 570 -12.30 18.75 -2.41
C THR A 570 -10.93 18.24 -2.84
N THR A 571 -9.88 18.92 -2.35
CA THR A 571 -8.49 18.57 -2.70
C THR A 571 -7.61 18.50 -1.46
N GLY A 572 -6.89 17.40 -1.33
CA GLY A 572 -5.83 17.20 -0.35
C GLY A 572 -4.47 17.24 -1.00
N VAL A 573 -3.51 17.91 -0.37
CA VAL A 573 -2.10 17.98 -0.77
C VAL A 573 -1.23 17.61 0.41
N TRP A 574 -0.27 16.72 0.18
CA TRP A 574 0.80 16.36 1.10
C TRP A 574 2.17 16.59 0.46
N MET A 575 3.12 17.07 1.25
CA MET A 575 4.53 17.15 0.89
C MET A 575 5.41 16.70 2.05
N GLY A 576 6.50 15.99 1.74
CA GLY A 576 7.44 15.47 2.74
C GLY A 576 8.50 14.59 2.11
N ARG A 577 9.30 13.90 2.93
CA ARG A 577 10.34 12.97 2.48
C ARG A 577 9.99 11.55 2.91
N ASP A 578 10.34 10.56 2.07
CA ASP A 578 10.08 9.15 2.36
C ASP A 578 10.91 8.64 3.54
N ASP A 579 12.12 9.19 3.73
CA ASP A 579 13.02 8.87 4.83
C ASP A 579 12.64 9.56 6.16
N ASN A 580 11.51 10.28 6.19
CA ASN A 580 10.99 10.98 7.37
C ASN A 580 11.96 12.04 7.95
N VAL A 581 12.87 12.58 7.12
CA VAL A 581 13.78 13.65 7.48
C VAL A 581 13.08 15.01 7.29
N ARG A 582 13.47 15.99 8.11
CA ARG A 582 12.97 17.36 8.04
C ARG A 582 13.19 18.00 6.67
N VAL A 583 12.19 18.72 6.17
CA VAL A 583 12.28 19.58 4.99
C VAL A 583 12.31 21.05 5.44
N GLY A 584 13.38 21.77 5.09
CA GLY A 584 13.54 23.16 5.51
C GLY A 584 12.39 24.05 5.01
N GLY A 585 11.76 24.82 5.89
CA GLY A 585 10.68 25.74 5.56
C GLY A 585 9.35 25.10 5.17
N LEU A 586 9.22 23.75 5.20
CA LEU A 586 7.96 23.08 4.89
C LEU A 586 6.94 23.29 5.99
N GLN A 587 5.85 23.94 5.64
CA GLN A 587 4.65 24.09 6.47
C GLN A 587 3.42 23.90 5.59
N GLY A 588 2.32 23.46 6.15
CA GLY A 588 1.06 23.27 5.42
C GLY A 588 0.56 24.55 4.74
N GLY A 589 0.77 25.72 5.37
CA GLY A 589 0.44 27.03 4.83
C GLY A 589 1.44 27.60 3.80
N THR A 590 2.48 26.84 3.41
CA THR A 590 3.47 27.28 2.42
C THR A 590 3.32 26.47 1.11
N ALA A 591 4.20 25.56 0.82
CA ALA A 591 4.21 24.78 -0.42
C ALA A 591 2.92 23.97 -0.68
N PRO A 592 2.34 23.24 0.31
CA PRO A 592 1.09 22.52 0.07
C PRO A 592 -0.09 23.44 -0.25
N ALA A 593 -0.25 24.54 0.48
CA ALA A 593 -1.34 25.50 0.23
C ALA A 593 -1.19 26.18 -1.14
N ARG A 594 0.03 26.52 -1.57
CA ARG A 594 0.30 27.07 -2.92
C ARG A 594 -0.01 26.05 -4.02
N ALA A 595 0.37 24.78 -3.82
CA ALA A 595 0.06 23.70 -4.78
C ALA A 595 -1.47 23.50 -4.88
N PHE A 596 -2.17 23.51 -3.76
CA PHE A 596 -3.62 23.50 -3.72
C PHE A 596 -4.22 24.66 -4.53
N ALA A 597 -3.80 25.90 -4.27
CA ALA A 597 -4.30 27.07 -4.99
C ALA A 597 -4.01 27.01 -6.50
N ALA A 598 -2.80 26.60 -6.88
CA ALA A 598 -2.42 26.46 -8.29
C ALA A 598 -3.30 25.42 -9.01
N TYR A 599 -3.57 24.30 -8.37
CA TYR A 599 -4.45 23.26 -8.91
C TYR A 599 -5.91 23.72 -8.94
N MET A 600 -6.45 24.23 -7.83
CA MET A 600 -7.87 24.53 -7.68
C MET A 600 -8.32 25.65 -8.62
N ARG A 601 -7.49 26.65 -8.94
CA ARG A 601 -7.83 27.66 -9.96
C ARG A 601 -8.18 27.01 -11.30
N TYR A 602 -7.53 25.90 -11.66
CA TYR A 602 -7.87 25.13 -12.84
C TYR A 602 -9.12 24.27 -12.60
N ALA A 603 -9.17 23.56 -11.50
CA ALA A 603 -10.19 22.55 -11.22
C ALA A 603 -11.61 23.13 -11.14
N VAL A 604 -11.74 24.36 -10.64
CA VAL A 604 -13.04 25.03 -10.46
C VAL A 604 -13.33 26.13 -11.49
N LYS A 605 -12.48 26.32 -12.53
CA LYS A 605 -12.59 27.42 -13.48
C LYS A 605 -13.95 27.47 -14.20
N ASP A 606 -14.48 26.30 -14.54
CA ASP A 606 -15.73 26.13 -15.28
C ASP A 606 -16.94 25.84 -14.37
N ARG A 607 -16.73 25.88 -13.02
CA ARG A 607 -17.79 25.67 -12.04
C ARG A 607 -18.34 27.03 -11.54
N PRO A 608 -19.63 27.09 -11.21
CA PRO A 608 -20.19 28.28 -10.58
C PRO A 608 -19.47 28.57 -9.28
N VAL A 609 -19.42 29.86 -8.91
CA VAL A 609 -18.94 30.29 -7.60
C VAL A 609 -20.02 29.96 -6.57
N GLU A 610 -19.75 29.03 -5.69
CA GLU A 610 -20.65 28.68 -4.58
C GLU A 610 -20.23 29.42 -3.33
N GLN A 611 -21.21 30.02 -2.63
CA GLN A 611 -21.06 30.48 -1.25
C GLN A 611 -21.28 29.26 -0.33
N PHE A 612 -20.59 29.24 0.78
CA PHE A 612 -20.86 28.21 1.78
C PHE A 612 -22.08 28.63 2.63
N ASP A 613 -22.93 27.65 2.88
CA ASP A 613 -24.00 27.82 3.88
C ASP A 613 -23.38 27.65 5.27
N THR A 614 -23.15 28.77 5.93
CA THR A 614 -22.56 28.83 7.27
C THR A 614 -23.55 29.37 8.29
N ASP A 615 -24.81 29.53 7.89
CA ASP A 615 -25.86 30.02 8.78
C ASP A 615 -26.23 28.91 9.78
N LEU A 616 -25.84 29.12 11.05
CA LEU A 616 -26.05 28.15 12.12
C LEU A 616 -27.52 28.16 12.53
N GLN A 617 -28.27 27.25 11.97
CA GLN A 617 -29.58 26.88 12.49
C GLN A 617 -29.37 25.94 13.67
N LEU A 618 -29.05 26.47 14.84
CA LEU A 618 -29.02 25.65 16.04
C LEU A 618 -30.42 25.04 16.23
N PRO A 619 -30.55 23.76 16.59
CA PRO A 619 -31.84 23.24 17.02
C PRO A 619 -32.33 24.17 18.13
N GLU A 620 -33.52 24.73 17.99
CA GLU A 620 -34.19 25.27 19.13
C GLU A 620 -34.37 24.08 20.09
N TRP A 621 -33.43 23.95 21.01
CA TRP A 621 -33.70 23.20 22.23
C TRP A 621 -34.83 23.98 22.91
N GLN A 622 -36.07 23.65 22.53
CA GLN A 622 -37.14 23.82 23.46
C GLN A 622 -36.77 22.91 24.62
N LEU A 623 -36.04 23.40 25.60
CA LEU A 623 -36.36 23.06 26.96
C LEU A 623 -37.84 23.40 27.01
N GLU A 624 -38.71 22.41 26.78
CA GLU A 624 -40.10 22.61 27.07
C GLU A 624 -40.15 23.13 28.50
N PRO A 625 -40.76 24.30 28.77
CA PRO A 625 -40.95 24.72 30.16
C PRO A 625 -41.80 23.75 30.96
N ASP A 626 -42.11 22.63 30.38
CA ASP A 626 -43.06 21.64 30.83
C ASP A 626 -42.48 20.52 31.66
N ASP A 627 -41.19 20.40 31.83
CA ASP A 627 -40.66 19.49 32.84
C ASP A 627 -41.02 19.94 34.26
N GLU A 628 -41.27 21.23 34.48
CA GLU A 628 -41.87 21.74 35.73
C GLU A 628 -43.42 21.45 35.80
N TYR A 629 -44.08 21.31 34.65
CA TYR A 629 -45.51 20.93 34.57
C TYR A 629 -45.76 19.46 34.62
N MET A 630 -44.76 18.62 34.27
CA MET A 630 -44.82 17.18 34.41
C MET A 630 -44.58 16.69 35.85
N LEU A 631 -44.02 17.52 36.67
CA LEU A 631 -43.95 17.30 38.11
C LEU A 631 -45.23 17.81 38.79
N GLY A 632 -46.44 17.48 38.39
CA GLY A 632 -47.70 17.88 38.96
C GLY A 632 -47.61 18.35 40.44
N ASP A 633 -48.61 19.04 40.94
CA ASP A 633 -48.58 19.43 42.35
C ASP A 633 -48.25 18.21 43.21
N PRO A 634 -47.27 18.24 44.12
CA PRO A 634 -46.91 17.08 44.95
C PRO A 634 -48.10 16.47 45.68
N GLU A 635 -49.23 17.18 45.70
CA GLU A 635 -50.49 16.64 46.26
C GLU A 635 -51.28 15.76 45.30
N ASP A 636 -50.88 15.70 43.99
CA ASP A 636 -51.57 14.86 42.98
C ASP A 636 -50.89 13.52 42.70
N TYR A 637 -49.80 13.16 43.39
CA TYR A 637 -49.17 11.86 43.24
C TYR A 637 -49.90 10.78 44.03
N TYR A 638 -50.42 9.81 43.31
CA TYR A 638 -50.96 8.56 43.85
C TYR A 638 -49.86 7.51 43.92
N PHE A 639 -49.62 6.98 45.13
CA PHE A 639 -48.73 5.86 45.34
C PHE A 639 -49.52 4.58 45.27
N ILE A 640 -48.90 3.54 44.64
CA ILE A 640 -49.47 2.19 44.62
C ILE A 640 -48.63 1.26 45.48
N ASP A 641 -49.22 0.36 46.24
CA ASP A 641 -48.54 -0.68 47.02
C ASP A 641 -47.96 -1.78 46.11
N GLU A 642 -47.16 -2.68 46.68
CA GLU A 642 -46.60 -3.84 45.96
C GLU A 642 -47.65 -4.79 45.35
N GLN A 643 -48.94 -4.63 45.71
CA GLN A 643 -50.05 -5.37 45.19
C GLN A 643 -50.88 -4.59 44.16
N GLY A 644 -50.51 -3.34 43.83
CA GLY A 644 -51.13 -2.52 42.82
C GLY A 644 -52.33 -1.71 43.27
N ASN A 645 -52.52 -1.48 44.57
CA ASN A 645 -53.64 -0.68 45.14
C ASN A 645 -53.18 0.75 45.37
N LEU A 646 -54.08 1.73 45.14
CA LEU A 646 -53.87 3.16 45.43
C LEU A 646 -53.72 3.41 46.93
N ILE A 647 -52.64 4.10 47.35
CA ILE A 647 -52.42 4.56 48.69
C ILE A 647 -52.88 6.04 48.74
N GLU A 648 -53.96 6.31 49.47
CA GLU A 648 -54.43 7.66 49.68
C GLU A 648 -53.45 8.47 50.54
N PRO A 649 -53.08 9.70 50.16
CA PRO A 649 -52.21 10.53 50.96
C PRO A 649 -52.90 10.95 52.26
N GLY A 650 -52.41 10.53 53.40
CA GLY A 650 -52.83 11.05 54.69
C GLY A 650 -53.18 10.06 55.81
N THR A 651 -53.01 8.75 55.66
CA THR A 651 -53.47 7.77 56.69
C THR A 651 -52.33 6.94 57.35
N SER A 652 -51.09 7.42 57.41
CA SER A 652 -50.09 6.73 58.22
C SER A 652 -49.30 7.68 59.11
N ASP A 653 -49.40 7.46 60.42
CA ASP A 653 -48.61 8.11 61.50
C ASP A 653 -47.18 7.58 61.56
N THR A 654 -46.52 7.35 60.46
CA THR A 654 -45.10 7.04 60.40
C THR A 654 -44.32 8.19 59.77
N PRO A 655 -43.15 8.56 60.30
CA PRO A 655 -42.35 9.63 59.72
C PRO A 655 -42.04 9.28 58.27
N ARG A 656 -42.37 10.20 57.33
CA ARG A 656 -41.98 10.09 55.93
C ARG A 656 -40.46 10.09 55.84
N GLU A 657 -39.82 8.99 55.53
CA GLU A 657 -38.51 8.96 54.89
C GLU A 657 -38.75 9.42 53.40
N ASP A 658 -38.14 10.52 53.04
CA ASP A 658 -38.16 11.02 51.67
C ASP A 658 -37.40 10.02 50.78
N PRO A 659 -38.07 9.28 49.85
CA PRO A 659 -37.40 8.25 49.07
C PRO A 659 -36.36 8.75 48.09
N PHE A 660 -36.24 10.06 47.91
CA PHE A 660 -35.27 10.70 46.97
C PHE A 660 -34.28 11.63 47.65
N GLY A 661 -34.46 12.01 48.90
CA GLY A 661 -33.61 13.02 49.57
C GLY A 661 -32.19 12.51 49.86
N ASP A 662 -32.03 11.25 50.18
CA ASP A 662 -30.72 10.66 50.56
C ASP A 662 -29.87 10.23 49.34
N GLU A 663 -30.45 10.00 48.16
CA GLU A 663 -29.68 9.56 46.98
C GLU A 663 -29.16 10.76 46.18
N PHE A 664 -29.88 11.86 46.19
CA PHE A 664 -29.45 13.10 45.52
C PHE A 664 -28.31 13.79 46.29
N ASP A 665 -28.36 13.80 47.63
CA ASP A 665 -27.27 14.31 48.45
C ASP A 665 -26.03 13.43 48.44
N ARG A 666 -26.17 12.08 48.24
CA ARG A 666 -25.04 11.20 48.10
C ARG A 666 -24.30 11.33 46.78
N THR A 667 -24.97 11.73 45.70
CA THR A 667 -24.35 11.98 44.40
C THR A 667 -23.61 13.32 44.34
N LEU A 668 -24.01 14.29 45.17
CA LEU A 668 -23.34 15.59 45.21
C LEU A 668 -22.18 15.65 46.23
N GLU A 669 -22.12 14.74 47.22
CA GLU A 669 -20.99 14.64 48.19
C GLU A 669 -19.86 13.70 47.75
N GLY A 670 -19.99 13.03 46.65
CA GLY A 670 -19.08 11.98 46.19
C GLY A 670 -17.89 12.38 45.38
N ASP A 671 -17.29 13.54 45.47
CA ASP A 671 -15.93 13.76 44.95
C ASP A 671 -15.32 15.11 45.36
N ARG A 672 -15.23 15.34 46.66
CA ARG A 672 -14.24 16.31 47.16
C ARG A 672 -13.12 15.55 47.86
N PRO A 673 -11.88 15.70 47.45
CA PRO A 673 -10.72 15.07 48.15
C PRO A 673 -10.61 15.65 49.56
N ARG A 674 -10.83 14.82 50.58
CA ARG A 674 -10.53 15.16 51.96
C ARG A 674 -9.02 15.27 52.12
N GLN A 675 -8.53 16.41 52.54
CA GLN A 675 -7.16 16.58 52.97
C GLN A 675 -6.85 15.64 54.15
N PRO A 676 -5.68 14.97 54.19
CA PRO A 676 -5.34 14.05 55.26
C PRO A 676 -5.02 14.82 56.56
N VAL A 677 -5.68 14.46 57.62
CA VAL A 677 -5.32 14.85 58.98
C VAL A 677 -4.05 14.10 59.38
N PRO A 678 -3.01 14.73 59.98
CA PRO A 678 -1.77 14.05 60.35
C PRO A 678 -1.98 13.15 61.56
N GLY A 679 -1.68 11.88 61.41
CA GLY A 679 -1.40 11.00 62.54
C GLY A 679 -2.30 9.79 62.71
N GLN A 680 -2.38 8.85 61.78
CA GLN A 680 -2.55 7.42 62.06
C GLN A 680 -2.18 6.61 60.84
N ARG A 681 -1.15 5.75 60.96
CA ARG A 681 -0.80 4.73 59.97
C ARG A 681 -1.77 3.55 60.07
N PRO A 682 -2.31 3.05 58.95
CA PRO A 682 -2.66 1.64 58.83
C PRO A 682 -1.64 0.97 57.91
N THR A 683 -1.02 -0.03 58.44
CA THR A 683 -0.33 -1.08 57.74
C THR A 683 -1.34 -1.93 56.99
N GLN A 684 -1.31 -1.90 55.64
CA GLN A 684 -1.75 -3.02 54.83
C GLN A 684 -0.90 -3.07 53.56
N GLN A 685 -0.36 -4.27 53.30
CA GLN A 685 0.47 -4.63 52.16
C GLN A 685 -0.33 -4.50 50.85
N PRO A 686 0.34 -4.08 49.75
CA PRO A 686 -0.30 -4.11 48.42
C PRO A 686 -0.37 -5.57 47.90
N GLN A 687 -1.55 -6.01 47.55
CA GLN A 687 -1.74 -7.21 46.76
C GLN A 687 -1.24 -6.93 45.32
N GLN A 688 -0.40 -7.84 44.83
CA GLN A 688 0.07 -7.85 43.44
C GLN A 688 -1.12 -8.09 42.48
N PRO A 689 -1.10 -7.45 41.30
CA PRO A 689 -2.08 -7.76 40.25
C PRO A 689 -1.86 -9.18 39.72
N PRO A 690 -2.90 -9.88 39.28
CA PRO A 690 -2.79 -11.23 38.76
C PRO A 690 -1.98 -11.24 37.44
N GLN A 691 -1.01 -12.16 37.38
CA GLN A 691 -0.25 -12.44 36.15
C GLN A 691 -1.19 -13.03 35.08
N PRO A 692 -0.98 -12.69 33.79
CA PRO A 692 -1.72 -13.31 32.70
C PRO A 692 -1.39 -14.80 32.60
N GLN A 693 -2.40 -15.64 32.58
CA GLN A 693 -2.28 -17.08 32.33
C GLN A 693 -1.79 -17.31 30.90
N GLN A 694 -0.77 -18.15 30.76
CA GLN A 694 -0.30 -18.64 29.45
C GLN A 694 -1.38 -19.50 28.79
N PRO A 695 -1.61 -19.38 27.48
CA PRO A 695 -2.48 -20.30 26.75
C PRO A 695 -1.82 -21.67 26.56
N PRO A 696 -2.61 -22.74 26.42
CA PRO A 696 -2.12 -24.11 26.29
C PRO A 696 -1.34 -24.32 24.98
N ARG A 697 -0.27 -25.08 25.05
CA ARG A 697 0.53 -25.55 23.92
C ARG A 697 -0.28 -26.49 23.02
N GLY A 698 -0.22 -26.20 21.74
CA GLY A 698 -0.48 -27.17 20.70
C GLY A 698 -1.43 -26.66 19.60
N VAL A 699 -0.87 -26.24 18.49
CA VAL A 699 -1.04 -26.75 17.12
C VAL A 699 -0.20 -25.85 16.20
N ASP A 700 0.67 -26.48 15.39
CA ASP A 700 1.59 -25.88 14.43
C ASP A 700 0.88 -25.04 13.37
N GLY A 701 1.49 -23.85 13.03
CA GLY A 701 1.16 -23.17 11.79
C GLY A 701 0.92 -21.65 11.87
N ALA A 702 1.83 -20.88 12.53
CA ALA A 702 1.86 -19.42 12.32
C ALA A 702 3.16 -19.01 11.61
N PRO A 703 3.11 -18.09 10.62
CA PRO A 703 4.32 -17.63 9.95
C PRO A 703 5.15 -16.78 10.92
N GLN A 704 6.45 -17.07 10.96
CA GLN A 704 7.44 -16.32 11.71
C GLN A 704 7.48 -14.87 11.20
N ALA A 705 7.47 -13.92 12.13
CA ALA A 705 7.76 -12.53 11.85
C ALA A 705 9.16 -12.41 11.24
N ILE A 706 9.26 -11.67 10.14
CA ILE A 706 10.52 -11.35 9.46
C ILE A 706 11.28 -10.38 10.37
N GLY A 707 12.43 -10.80 10.87
CA GLY A 707 13.27 -9.99 11.74
C GLY A 707 13.91 -8.80 10.99
N ASP A 708 14.28 -7.77 11.77
CA ASP A 708 14.90 -6.52 11.27
C ASP A 708 16.16 -6.72 10.41
N ASP A 709 16.84 -7.85 10.55
CA ASP A 709 18.01 -8.21 9.74
C ASP A 709 17.68 -8.44 8.25
N PHE A 710 16.48 -8.91 7.93
CA PHE A 710 16.04 -9.11 6.54
C PHE A 710 15.76 -7.78 5.82
N LEU A 711 15.24 -6.79 6.56
CA LEU A 711 14.97 -5.46 6.02
C LEU A 711 16.26 -4.68 5.72
N ASN A 712 17.29 -4.83 6.56
CA ASN A 712 18.59 -4.22 6.36
C ASN A 712 19.36 -4.83 5.17
N GLU A 713 19.17 -6.10 4.92
CA GLU A 713 19.79 -6.82 3.79
C GLU A 713 19.13 -6.49 2.44
N ALA A 714 17.82 -6.19 2.45
CA ALA A 714 17.06 -5.79 1.26
C ALA A 714 17.31 -4.33 0.84
N THR A 715 17.69 -3.45 1.74
CA THR A 715 17.85 -2.01 1.50
C THR A 715 19.28 -1.56 1.24
N GLY A 716 20.30 -2.42 1.42
CA GLY A 716 21.70 -2.13 1.04
C GLY A 716 22.42 -1.07 1.89
N ALA A 717 21.95 -0.82 3.12
CA ALA A 717 22.59 0.14 4.03
C ALA A 717 23.93 -0.39 4.56
N ARG A 718 25.05 0.15 4.06
CA ARG A 718 26.38 -0.06 4.61
C ARG A 718 26.55 0.76 5.88
N ARG A 719 26.89 0.11 6.99
CA ARG A 719 27.53 0.77 8.13
C ARG A 719 29.00 1.02 7.78
N ASP A 720 29.37 2.27 7.57
CA ASP A 720 30.78 2.69 7.66
C ASP A 720 31.21 2.70 9.11
N GLN A 721 32.04 1.74 9.48
CA GLN A 721 32.91 1.86 10.66
C GLN A 721 34.22 2.45 10.21
N ARG A 722 34.61 3.60 10.72
CA ARG A 722 36.00 4.05 10.81
C ARG A 722 36.32 4.48 12.24
N PRO A 723 37.62 4.37 12.60
CA PRO A 723 38.12 4.15 13.97
C PRO A 723 37.97 5.32 14.89
#